data_bf6184c188b2e9934162d908e2511662
#
_entry.id   bf6184c188b2e9934162d908e2511662
#
_cell.length_a   1.000
_cell.length_b   1.000
_cell.length_c   1.000
_cell.angle_alpha   90.00
_cell.angle_beta   90.00
_cell.angle_gamma   90.00
#
_symmetry.space_group_name_H-M   'P 1'
#
loop_
_entity.id
_entity.type
_entity.pdbx_description
1 polymer ?
#
loop_
_entity_poly.entity_id
_entity_poly.type
_entity_poly.pdbx_seq_one_letter_code
_entity_poly.pdbx_strand_id
1 'polypeptide(L)'
;MKMTRRSFLSASAFTLLACGLAPAAHAEETNSLLTGLLGSKAETALPPKPLTAKVVDANPFMGFSESNIHHDCYNTDSTDAVLPIGICPEVNVAMEKVNPNASPAIFFDNFDNPISPFLGGLAIRDLDAEEVTTRGFFSPTRHDGGGYVIQSSYSFVDGRHLIVCPTSHNHVLMLRAADENGTPLPVFEKMLDIDIKAAAEKVLGRTLDQKLLSVVFDYEGNLWFVTGGFRIYPSRGQQGAMGYVSHAAIEAILAGGTADLDHEVHVYAPIAGEGAENGIAACKEGAVILTNLACYLLRANNGVEVVWHTGYNSVGAKDSHEGDATTGGGLAWGSGCSPSLSRDLVFFTDNLDTVSLLALDIHTGAIVASLPVIDELPANMPVSVENSAIVYDHGTGTISTIVCNWFGAGSPNLAKPDNDSSIQSYENIYDRNWLMKGNSMIMPGIERVDTIRTDDGWTMKSVWCRDDLSDTSMMKLSTATGYIYGFVQDVDSGMWQYIVLDFETGRTVLTVDVASLYGYNNMAIGMYAGRDGNKLYCPTGYKELLRLQDRFVYLPEMPYRKVDLDKTRRTVVSAAEFAAAGGQGTPATWLHTVTFDNLHPQTIAAIRVNGLTGKASDYKLYAKGTDGQYHAFTGSWSLENASGRLRAQKVYEIRFTLQDGGDFDLSPDAKEVTASILLAR
;
A
#
# COMPACT_ATOMS: atom_id res chain seq x y z
N MET A 1 -17.80 27.25 -2.43
CA MET A 1 -17.33 27.64 -3.76
C MET A 1 -16.99 26.33 -4.46
N LYS A 2 -17.78 25.94 -5.48
CA LYS A 2 -17.56 24.68 -6.20
C LYS A 2 -16.35 24.87 -7.12
N MET A 3 -15.24 24.19 -6.84
CA MET A 3 -14.09 24.14 -7.74
C MET A 3 -14.19 22.90 -8.65
N THR A 4 -14.14 23.10 -9.94
CA THR A 4 -14.07 22.01 -10.92
C THR A 4 -12.63 21.54 -11.10
N ARG A 5 -12.41 20.30 -11.57
CA ARG A 5 -11.09 19.69 -11.86
C ARG A 5 -10.12 20.63 -12.61
N ARG A 6 -10.64 21.48 -13.49
CA ARG A 6 -9.85 22.47 -14.22
C ARG A 6 -9.36 23.63 -13.34
N SER A 7 -10.13 23.97 -12.29
CA SER A 7 -9.82 25.10 -11.41
C SER A 7 -8.69 24.79 -10.43
N PHE A 8 -8.48 23.53 -10.07
CA PHE A 8 -7.40 23.14 -9.15
C PHE A 8 -6.03 23.19 -9.84
N LEU A 9 -5.94 22.67 -11.06
CA LEU A 9 -4.71 22.78 -11.86
C LEU A 9 -4.39 24.23 -12.24
N SER A 10 -5.42 25.07 -12.44
CA SER A 10 -5.23 26.51 -12.71
C SER A 10 -4.91 27.31 -11.44
N ALA A 11 -5.39 26.91 -10.25
CA ALA A 11 -5.07 27.63 -9.01
C ALA A 11 -3.61 27.41 -8.59
N SER A 12 -3.05 26.20 -8.79
CA SER A 12 -1.63 25.95 -8.55
C SER A 12 -0.73 26.71 -9.53
N ALA A 13 -1.15 26.86 -10.78
CA ALA A 13 -0.45 27.66 -11.78
C ALA A 13 -0.60 29.16 -11.52
N PHE A 14 -1.75 29.62 -10.98
CA PHE A 14 -2.02 31.05 -10.73
C PHE A 14 -1.26 31.57 -9.50
N THR A 15 -0.96 30.77 -8.52
CA THR A 15 -0.17 31.19 -7.35
C THR A 15 1.29 31.45 -7.72
N LEU A 16 1.81 30.75 -8.74
CA LEU A 16 3.15 30.98 -9.30
C LEU A 16 3.23 32.22 -10.21
N LEU A 17 2.12 32.59 -10.88
CA LEU A 17 2.06 33.77 -11.75
C LEU A 17 1.93 35.09 -10.97
N ALA A 18 1.49 35.05 -9.71
CA ALA A 18 1.38 36.24 -8.85
C ALA A 18 2.72 36.72 -8.28
N CYS A 19 3.81 35.96 -8.47
CA CYS A 19 5.15 36.32 -8.01
C CYS A 19 6.01 37.03 -9.06
N GLY A 20 5.44 37.59 -10.12
CA GLY A 20 6.07 38.64 -10.95
C GLY A 20 7.38 38.25 -11.61
N LEU A 21 7.46 37.16 -12.36
CA LEU A 21 8.61 36.81 -13.17
C LEU A 21 8.40 37.18 -14.65
N ALA A 22 9.34 37.98 -15.17
CA ALA A 22 9.35 38.58 -16.48
C ALA A 22 9.56 37.60 -17.66
N PRO A 23 9.24 37.94 -18.89
CA PRO A 23 9.02 37.01 -19.97
C PRO A 23 10.29 36.62 -20.76
N ALA A 24 10.23 35.46 -21.31
CA ALA A 24 10.86 34.98 -22.53
C ALA A 24 12.35 34.52 -22.56
N ALA A 25 13.18 34.75 -21.53
CA ALA A 25 14.53 34.21 -21.52
C ALA A 25 14.69 32.92 -20.71
N HIS A 26 13.63 32.43 -20.06
CA HIS A 26 13.65 31.38 -19.07
C HIS A 26 12.77 30.17 -19.41
N ALA A 27 12.45 29.92 -20.67
CA ALA A 27 11.65 28.73 -21.04
C ALA A 27 12.36 27.42 -20.73
N GLU A 28 13.69 27.39 -20.78
CA GLU A 28 14.50 26.22 -20.39
C GLU A 28 14.64 26.14 -18.86
N GLU A 29 14.83 27.25 -18.16
CA GLU A 29 14.85 27.26 -16.68
C GLU A 29 13.48 27.05 -16.08
N THR A 30 12.39 27.51 -16.72
CA THR A 30 11.01 27.23 -16.25
C THR A 30 10.61 25.78 -16.48
N ASN A 31 11.09 25.15 -17.54
CA ASN A 31 10.97 23.71 -17.71
C ASN A 31 11.82 22.95 -16.68
N SER A 32 13.00 23.43 -16.35
CA SER A 32 13.82 22.87 -15.28
C SER A 32 13.24 23.08 -13.89
N LEU A 33 12.61 24.23 -13.63
CA LEU A 33 11.88 24.51 -12.40
C LEU A 33 10.57 23.73 -12.30
N LEU A 34 9.81 23.57 -13.39
CA LEU A 34 8.65 22.71 -13.46
C LEU A 34 9.01 21.22 -13.37
N THR A 35 10.14 20.82 -13.93
CA THR A 35 10.69 19.46 -13.78
C THR A 35 11.26 19.28 -12.39
N GLY A 36 11.78 20.32 -11.75
CA GLY A 36 12.20 20.34 -10.36
C GLY A 36 11.04 20.39 -9.35
N LEU A 37 9.93 21.07 -9.68
CA LEU A 37 8.69 21.12 -8.87
C LEU A 37 7.84 19.85 -9.03
N LEU A 38 7.97 19.16 -10.15
CA LEU A 38 7.39 17.84 -10.39
C LEU A 38 8.47 16.75 -10.11
N GLY A 39 9.31 17.04 -9.14
CA GLY A 39 10.53 16.37 -8.78
C GLY A 39 10.52 14.88 -8.94
N SER A 40 11.04 14.41 -10.04
CA SER A 40 11.52 13.06 -10.08
C SER A 40 13.02 13.08 -9.77
N LYS A 41 13.42 12.94 -8.53
CA LYS A 41 14.71 12.28 -8.20
C LYS A 41 14.54 10.81 -8.56
N ALA A 42 14.20 10.51 -9.81
CA ALA A 42 14.09 9.15 -10.25
C ALA A 42 15.51 8.65 -10.41
N GLU A 43 15.92 7.78 -9.52
CA GLU A 43 16.95 6.81 -9.83
C GLU A 43 16.51 6.05 -11.08
N THR A 44 17.44 5.45 -11.78
CA THR A 44 17.20 4.72 -13.02
C THR A 44 16.00 3.78 -12.89
N ALA A 45 14.95 4.00 -13.66
CA ALA A 45 13.79 3.12 -13.64
C ALA A 45 14.20 1.70 -14.03
N LEU A 46 13.99 0.76 -13.15
CA LEU A 46 14.18 -0.65 -13.44
C LEU A 46 12.93 -1.21 -14.10
N PRO A 47 13.06 -2.13 -15.06
CA PRO A 47 11.87 -2.79 -15.60
C PRO A 47 11.17 -3.62 -14.53
N PRO A 48 9.84 -3.72 -14.58
CA PRO A 48 9.10 -4.65 -13.73
C PRO A 48 9.70 -6.06 -13.82
N LYS A 49 9.88 -6.70 -12.68
CA LYS A 49 10.35 -8.07 -12.56
C LYS A 49 9.33 -8.86 -11.77
N PRO A 50 8.34 -9.47 -12.43
CA PRO A 50 7.32 -10.24 -11.75
C PRO A 50 7.93 -11.29 -10.83
N LEU A 51 7.36 -11.40 -9.64
CA LEU A 51 7.69 -12.45 -8.68
C LEU A 51 6.83 -13.68 -8.96
N THR A 52 7.18 -14.80 -8.38
CA THR A 52 6.32 -15.99 -8.43
C THR A 52 5.02 -15.74 -7.66
N ALA A 53 3.95 -16.41 -8.04
CA ALA A 53 2.68 -16.31 -7.34
C ALA A 53 2.83 -16.73 -5.87
N LYS A 54 1.96 -16.19 -5.02
CA LYS A 54 1.91 -16.51 -3.59
C LYS A 54 1.76 -18.00 -3.34
N VAL A 55 2.46 -18.49 -2.34
CA VAL A 55 2.39 -19.89 -1.90
C VAL A 55 1.48 -20.09 -0.67
N VAL A 56 0.95 -19.02 -0.11
CA VAL A 56 0.00 -19.06 1.01
C VAL A 56 -1.39 -19.38 0.46
N ASP A 57 -2.09 -20.34 1.08
CA ASP A 57 -3.45 -20.69 0.70
C ASP A 57 -4.44 -19.59 1.12
N ALA A 58 -5.36 -19.28 0.23
CA ALA A 58 -6.43 -18.34 0.53
C ALA A 58 -7.35 -18.87 1.63
N ASN A 59 -7.73 -18.01 2.57
CA ASN A 59 -8.79 -18.33 3.53
C ASN A 59 -10.14 -18.37 2.79
N PRO A 60 -10.85 -19.53 2.78
CA PRO A 60 -12.09 -19.68 2.01
C PRO A 60 -13.27 -18.86 2.55
N PHE A 61 -13.17 -18.37 3.78
CA PHE A 61 -14.21 -17.56 4.42
C PHE A 61 -13.95 -16.06 4.33
N MET A 62 -12.78 -15.67 3.83
CA MET A 62 -12.45 -14.28 3.56
C MET A 62 -12.71 -13.95 2.09
N GLY A 63 -13.20 -12.77 1.83
CA GLY A 63 -13.30 -12.25 0.46
C GLY A 63 -11.94 -11.90 -0.11
N PHE A 64 -11.92 -11.66 -1.41
CA PHE A 64 -10.69 -11.32 -2.13
C PHE A 64 -10.22 -9.88 -1.88
N SER A 65 -10.86 -9.15 -0.97
CA SER A 65 -10.52 -7.77 -0.73
C SER A 65 -9.30 -7.63 0.19
N GLU A 66 -8.57 -6.57 -0.04
CA GLU A 66 -7.56 -6.09 0.89
C GLU A 66 -8.28 -5.27 1.94
N SER A 67 -8.97 -5.95 2.82
CA SER A 67 -9.75 -5.32 3.84
C SER A 67 -9.17 -5.64 5.20
N ASN A 68 -8.89 -4.74 5.90
CA ASN A 68 -8.32 -4.62 7.21
C ASN A 68 -7.18 -3.61 7.11
N ILE A 69 -7.08 -2.75 8.07
CA ILE A 69 -6.11 -1.66 8.05
C ILE A 69 -4.67 -2.14 7.81
N HIS A 70 -4.36 -3.37 8.22
CA HIS A 70 -3.01 -3.91 8.25
C HIS A 70 -2.80 -5.15 7.39
N HIS A 71 -3.82 -5.68 6.69
CA HIS A 71 -3.62 -6.93 5.97
C HIS A 71 -4.56 -7.11 4.78
N ASP A 72 -4.10 -7.93 3.85
CA ASP A 72 -4.92 -8.61 2.86
C ASP A 72 -5.55 -9.88 3.48
N CYS A 73 -6.34 -10.60 2.70
CA CYS A 73 -6.95 -11.85 3.15
C CYS A 73 -5.94 -13.00 3.38
N TYR A 74 -4.67 -12.79 3.11
CA TYR A 74 -3.57 -13.72 3.37
C TYR A 74 -2.67 -13.28 4.54
N ASN A 75 -2.89 -12.10 5.10
CA ASN A 75 -2.06 -11.47 6.14
C ASN A 75 -0.61 -11.22 5.70
N THR A 76 -0.42 -10.74 4.47
CA THR A 76 0.90 -10.58 3.84
C THR A 76 1.23 -9.17 3.36
N ASP A 77 0.26 -8.29 3.26
CA ASP A 77 0.39 -6.96 2.62
C ASP A 77 0.94 -7.01 1.19
N SER A 78 0.63 -8.09 0.48
CA SER A 78 1.01 -8.27 -0.91
C SER A 78 -0.19 -8.62 -1.79
N THR A 79 -0.15 -8.19 -3.04
CA THR A 79 -1.22 -8.43 -4.01
C THR A 79 -0.67 -9.00 -5.31
N ASP A 80 -1.47 -9.83 -6.00
CA ASP A 80 -1.14 -10.31 -7.34
C ASP A 80 -1.67 -9.37 -8.43
N ALA A 81 -2.32 -8.27 -8.06
CA ALA A 81 -2.77 -7.25 -9.01
C ALA A 81 -1.59 -6.49 -9.63
N VAL A 82 -1.73 -6.15 -10.90
CA VAL A 82 -0.80 -5.24 -11.59
C VAL A 82 -1.07 -3.82 -11.11
N LEU A 83 -0.18 -3.26 -10.34
CA LEU A 83 -0.27 -1.89 -9.86
C LEU A 83 0.45 -0.90 -10.78
N PRO A 84 0.20 0.42 -10.66
CA PRO A 84 0.81 1.43 -11.53
C PRO A 84 2.34 1.38 -11.50
N ILE A 85 2.95 1.35 -12.68
CA ILE A 85 4.42 1.37 -12.84
C ILE A 85 4.95 2.69 -13.38
N GLY A 86 4.09 3.69 -13.50
CA GLY A 86 4.43 5.03 -13.98
C GLY A 86 4.24 5.24 -15.48
N ILE A 87 3.34 4.49 -16.14
CA ILE A 87 3.03 4.68 -17.57
C ILE A 87 2.02 5.81 -17.73
N CYS A 88 2.50 7.05 -17.91
CA CYS A 88 1.69 8.25 -17.88
C CYS A 88 0.86 8.34 -16.59
N PRO A 89 1.51 8.37 -15.41
CA PRO A 89 0.83 8.28 -14.13
C PRO A 89 -0.06 9.49 -13.86
N GLU A 90 -1.22 9.24 -13.29
CA GLU A 90 -2.18 10.25 -12.88
C GLU A 90 -2.49 10.08 -11.39
N VAL A 91 -2.48 11.18 -10.63
CA VAL A 91 -2.99 11.21 -9.27
C VAL A 91 -4.31 11.94 -9.26
N ASN A 92 -5.36 11.26 -8.86
CA ASN A 92 -6.67 11.84 -8.65
C ASN A 92 -6.92 11.97 -7.14
N VAL A 93 -7.47 13.10 -6.75
CA VAL A 93 -7.87 13.39 -5.37
C VAL A 93 -9.38 13.34 -5.32
N ALA A 94 -9.92 12.32 -4.67
CA ALA A 94 -11.34 12.27 -4.35
C ALA A 94 -11.54 13.04 -3.05
N MET A 95 -11.91 14.31 -3.17
CA MET A 95 -12.17 15.16 -2.00
C MET A 95 -13.50 14.79 -1.37
N GLU A 96 -13.45 14.06 -0.30
CA GLU A 96 -14.62 13.86 0.52
C GLU A 96 -14.33 14.12 1.99
N LYS A 97 -15.24 14.82 2.64
CA LYS A 97 -15.21 15.01 4.08
C LYS A 97 -15.56 13.69 4.76
N VAL A 98 -14.57 12.85 4.97
CA VAL A 98 -14.70 11.70 5.84
C VAL A 98 -14.92 12.18 7.27
N ASN A 99 -15.71 11.45 8.05
CA ASN A 99 -15.87 11.74 9.48
C ASN A 99 -14.49 11.75 10.14
N PRO A 100 -14.06 12.85 10.80
CA PRO A 100 -12.74 12.95 11.39
C PRO A 100 -12.44 11.93 12.49
N ASN A 101 -13.46 11.22 12.99
CA ASN A 101 -13.32 10.17 13.99
C ASN A 101 -13.31 8.75 13.41
N ALA A 102 -13.37 8.60 12.09
CA ALA A 102 -13.32 7.31 11.42
C ALA A 102 -11.98 7.18 10.69
N SER A 103 -11.28 6.09 10.91
CA SER A 103 -10.14 5.73 10.08
C SER A 103 -10.61 5.62 8.63
N PRO A 104 -9.97 6.28 7.67
CA PRO A 104 -10.43 6.34 6.28
C PRO A 104 -10.10 5.09 5.47
N ALA A 105 -10.04 3.91 6.10
CA ALA A 105 -9.80 2.66 5.40
C ALA A 105 -10.79 2.48 4.24
N ILE A 106 -10.26 2.04 3.11
CA ILE A 106 -11.04 1.64 1.95
C ILE A 106 -10.82 0.16 1.70
N PHE A 107 -11.85 -0.55 1.31
CA PHE A 107 -11.77 -1.93 0.90
C PHE A 107 -12.77 -2.20 -0.23
N PHE A 108 -12.69 -3.35 -0.85
CA PHE A 108 -13.52 -3.69 -1.99
C PHE A 108 -14.37 -4.91 -1.70
N ASP A 109 -15.60 -4.92 -2.20
CA ASP A 109 -16.35 -6.16 -2.25
C ASP A 109 -15.83 -7.08 -3.37
N ASN A 110 -16.36 -8.29 -3.45
CA ASN A 110 -15.95 -9.26 -4.46
C ASN A 110 -16.38 -8.88 -5.90
N PHE A 111 -17.10 -7.77 -6.05
CA PHE A 111 -17.53 -7.17 -7.32
C PHE A 111 -16.71 -5.92 -7.69
N ASP A 112 -15.65 -5.64 -6.91
CA ASP A 112 -14.78 -4.46 -7.07
C ASP A 112 -15.46 -3.11 -6.76
N ASN A 113 -16.56 -3.13 -5.99
CA ASN A 113 -17.16 -1.90 -5.48
C ASN A 113 -16.31 -1.36 -4.32
N PRO A 114 -15.82 -0.12 -4.39
CA PRO A 114 -15.06 0.48 -3.31
C PRO A 114 -15.96 0.88 -2.14
N ILE A 115 -15.64 0.39 -0.96
CA ILE A 115 -16.35 0.65 0.29
C ILE A 115 -15.48 1.52 1.17
N SER A 116 -16.05 2.59 1.69
CA SER A 116 -15.33 3.54 2.55
C SER A 116 -16.21 4.06 3.68
N PRO A 117 -15.63 4.63 4.75
CA PRO A 117 -16.39 5.22 5.85
C PRO A 117 -17.33 6.33 5.40
N PHE A 118 -18.54 6.34 5.94
CA PHE A 118 -19.53 7.37 5.66
C PHE A 118 -20.57 7.52 6.79
N LEU A 119 -20.73 8.72 7.33
CA LEU A 119 -21.73 9.05 8.36
C LEU A 119 -21.74 8.07 9.56
N GLY A 120 -20.57 7.70 10.04
CA GLY A 120 -20.40 6.72 11.13
C GLY A 120 -20.60 5.26 10.71
N GLY A 121 -20.92 5.02 9.45
CA GLY A 121 -21.07 3.71 8.83
C GLY A 121 -20.18 3.56 7.60
N LEU A 122 -20.70 2.87 6.58
CA LEU A 122 -19.98 2.54 5.35
C LEU A 122 -20.80 2.90 4.11
N ALA A 123 -20.14 3.23 3.00
CA ALA A 123 -20.79 3.49 1.72
C ALA A 123 -20.01 2.91 0.55
N ILE A 124 -20.69 2.46 -0.48
CA ILE A 124 -20.14 2.23 -1.81
C ILE A 124 -20.12 3.55 -2.57
N ARG A 125 -18.97 3.87 -3.14
CA ARG A 125 -18.70 5.12 -3.84
C ARG A 125 -18.37 4.89 -5.29
N ASP A 126 -18.84 5.79 -6.16
CA ASP A 126 -18.37 5.86 -7.53
C ASP A 126 -17.16 6.82 -7.56
N LEU A 127 -15.96 6.23 -7.58
CA LEU A 127 -14.70 6.97 -7.57
C LEU A 127 -14.24 7.37 -8.98
N ASP A 128 -14.88 6.84 -10.03
CA ASP A 128 -14.57 7.14 -11.43
C ASP A 128 -15.45 8.26 -11.99
N ALA A 129 -16.53 8.62 -11.30
CA ALA A 129 -17.36 9.76 -11.66
C ALA A 129 -16.59 11.08 -11.56
N GLU A 130 -16.99 12.08 -12.35
CA GLU A 130 -16.40 13.43 -12.30
C GLU A 130 -16.53 14.06 -10.90
N GLU A 131 -17.65 13.81 -10.23
CA GLU A 131 -17.83 14.08 -8.81
C GLU A 131 -18.09 12.72 -8.12
N VAL A 132 -17.38 12.44 -7.03
CA VAL A 132 -17.59 11.22 -6.23
C VAL A 132 -19.03 11.17 -5.75
N THR A 133 -19.75 10.11 -6.13
CA THR A 133 -21.13 9.90 -5.75
C THR A 133 -21.29 8.67 -4.86
N THR A 134 -22.24 8.72 -3.93
CA THR A 134 -22.61 7.59 -3.08
C THR A 134 -23.69 6.77 -3.78
N ARG A 135 -23.39 5.50 -4.06
CA ARG A 135 -24.31 4.57 -4.73
C ARG A 135 -25.21 3.82 -3.77
N GLY A 136 -24.72 3.60 -2.55
CA GLY A 136 -25.47 2.98 -1.46
C GLY A 136 -24.71 3.12 -0.15
N PHE A 137 -25.40 3.03 0.98
CA PHE A 137 -24.74 3.16 2.29
C PHE A 137 -25.53 2.56 3.44
N PHE A 138 -24.83 2.32 4.55
CA PHE A 138 -25.39 2.07 5.87
C PHE A 138 -24.86 3.12 6.85
N SER A 139 -25.75 3.74 7.60
CA SER A 139 -25.39 4.66 8.69
C SER A 139 -26.11 4.20 9.96
N PRO A 140 -25.38 3.90 11.05
CA PRO A 140 -26.02 3.48 12.30
C PRO A 140 -27.11 4.44 12.78
N THR A 141 -26.85 5.73 12.75
CA THR A 141 -27.81 6.75 13.18
C THR A 141 -29.06 6.82 12.30
N ARG A 142 -28.91 6.62 10.96
CA ARG A 142 -30.05 6.77 10.04
C ARG A 142 -30.85 5.50 9.85
N HIS A 143 -30.18 4.35 9.87
CA HIS A 143 -30.81 3.08 9.48
C HIS A 143 -31.04 2.13 10.64
N ASP A 144 -30.38 2.35 11.79
CA ASP A 144 -30.44 1.46 12.93
C ASP A 144 -30.81 2.17 14.25
N GLY A 145 -31.02 3.49 14.21
CA GLY A 145 -31.33 4.30 15.40
C GLY A 145 -30.23 4.29 16.46
N GLY A 146 -29.04 3.78 16.14
CA GLY A 146 -27.90 3.62 17.04
C GLY A 146 -26.96 4.83 17.05
N GLY A 147 -26.39 5.11 18.22
CA GLY A 147 -25.36 6.14 18.41
C GLY A 147 -23.93 5.59 18.29
N TYR A 148 -23.73 4.48 17.57
CA TYR A 148 -22.43 3.86 17.39
C TYR A 148 -21.79 4.20 16.04
N VAL A 149 -20.52 3.87 15.88
CA VAL A 149 -19.79 3.95 14.61
C VAL A 149 -19.22 2.59 14.25
N ILE A 150 -19.13 2.32 12.94
CA ILE A 150 -18.45 1.15 12.41
C ILE A 150 -16.94 1.43 12.41
N GLN A 151 -16.18 0.47 12.88
CA GLN A 151 -14.70 0.51 12.86
C GLN A 151 -14.20 0.00 11.52
N SER A 152 -14.20 0.86 10.52
CA SER A 152 -13.86 0.49 9.13
C SER A 152 -12.46 -0.08 8.98
N SER A 153 -11.51 0.32 9.82
CA SER A 153 -10.13 -0.18 9.79
C SER A 153 -10.02 -1.69 10.01
N TYR A 154 -10.95 -2.27 10.76
CA TYR A 154 -10.98 -3.70 11.05
C TYR A 154 -12.19 -4.39 10.40
N SER A 155 -12.76 -3.76 9.38
CA SER A 155 -13.83 -4.34 8.57
C SER A 155 -13.26 -5.05 7.36
N PHE A 156 -13.94 -6.07 6.87
CA PHE A 156 -13.57 -6.81 5.67
C PHE A 156 -14.80 -7.37 4.97
N VAL A 157 -14.63 -7.88 3.76
CA VAL A 157 -15.69 -8.61 3.03
C VAL A 157 -15.40 -10.10 3.11
N ASP A 158 -16.41 -10.89 3.42
CA ASP A 158 -16.30 -12.35 3.49
C ASP A 158 -16.50 -13.03 2.12
N GLY A 159 -16.30 -14.34 2.07
CA GLY A 159 -16.51 -15.15 0.87
C GLY A 159 -17.95 -15.15 0.34
N ARG A 160 -18.93 -14.71 1.14
CA ARG A 160 -20.37 -14.58 0.80
C ARG A 160 -20.74 -13.17 0.35
N HIS A 161 -19.78 -12.29 0.13
CA HIS A 161 -19.95 -10.88 -0.23
C HIS A 161 -20.58 -10.02 0.88
N LEU A 162 -20.55 -10.46 2.14
CA LEU A 162 -21.01 -9.68 3.28
C LEU A 162 -19.86 -8.88 3.87
N ILE A 163 -20.13 -7.63 4.23
CA ILE A 163 -19.20 -6.81 4.99
C ILE A 163 -19.30 -7.23 6.45
N VAL A 164 -18.19 -7.70 7.02
CA VAL A 164 -18.06 -8.01 8.45
C VAL A 164 -17.38 -6.85 9.12
N CYS A 165 -18.05 -6.26 10.12
CA CYS A 165 -17.54 -5.03 10.72
C CYS A 165 -17.77 -4.97 12.24
N PRO A 166 -16.71 -4.74 13.02
CA PRO A 166 -16.84 -4.41 14.45
C PRO A 166 -17.34 -2.98 14.62
N THR A 167 -17.98 -2.74 15.76
CA THR A 167 -18.56 -1.44 16.08
C THR A 167 -18.02 -0.88 17.41
N SER A 168 -18.13 0.43 17.59
CA SER A 168 -17.74 1.11 18.84
C SER A 168 -18.59 0.69 20.05
N HIS A 169 -19.72 0.01 19.85
CA HIS A 169 -20.56 -0.56 20.90
C HIS A 169 -20.28 -2.03 21.16
N ASN A 170 -19.17 -2.57 20.63
CA ASN A 170 -18.74 -3.96 20.80
C ASN A 170 -19.62 -5.01 20.11
N HIS A 171 -20.37 -4.61 19.11
CA HIS A 171 -21.10 -5.51 18.24
C HIS A 171 -20.28 -5.87 17.00
N VAL A 172 -20.53 -7.05 16.47
CA VAL A 172 -20.17 -7.40 15.09
C VAL A 172 -21.44 -7.33 14.25
N LEU A 173 -21.36 -6.59 13.16
CA LEU A 173 -22.41 -6.55 12.14
C LEU A 173 -21.92 -7.28 10.90
N MET A 174 -22.86 -7.94 10.20
CA MET A 174 -22.65 -8.36 8.81
C MET A 174 -23.69 -7.65 7.94
N LEU A 175 -23.20 -6.96 6.92
CA LEU A 175 -24.00 -6.13 6.04
C LEU A 175 -23.92 -6.63 4.60
N ARG A 176 -25.07 -6.73 3.92
CA ARG A 176 -25.14 -6.94 2.47
C ARG A 176 -25.18 -5.58 1.79
N ALA A 177 -24.16 -5.28 1.00
CA ALA A 177 -24.00 -3.98 0.34
C ALA A 177 -24.38 -3.97 -1.15
N ALA A 178 -24.42 -5.14 -1.78
CA ALA A 178 -24.77 -5.31 -3.18
C ALA A 178 -25.67 -6.52 -3.39
N ASP A 179 -26.38 -6.55 -4.52
CA ASP A 179 -27.14 -7.71 -4.96
C ASP A 179 -26.23 -8.82 -5.55
N GLU A 180 -26.82 -9.91 -5.99
CA GLU A 180 -26.10 -11.06 -6.56
C GLU A 180 -25.31 -10.74 -7.85
N ASN A 181 -25.63 -9.63 -8.51
CA ASN A 181 -24.95 -9.15 -9.71
C ASN A 181 -23.90 -8.07 -9.40
N GLY A 182 -23.69 -7.75 -8.14
CA GLY A 182 -22.77 -6.70 -7.70
C GLY A 182 -23.33 -5.28 -7.82
N THR A 183 -24.63 -5.12 -8.03
CA THR A 183 -25.26 -3.80 -8.03
C THR A 183 -25.42 -3.29 -6.61
N PRO A 184 -24.86 -2.12 -6.28
CA PRO A 184 -24.98 -1.55 -4.94
C PRO A 184 -26.44 -1.37 -4.49
N LEU A 185 -26.75 -1.82 -3.28
CA LEU A 185 -28.03 -1.56 -2.64
C LEU A 185 -28.07 -0.12 -2.13
N PRO A 186 -29.17 0.64 -2.36
CA PRO A 186 -29.27 2.02 -1.87
C PRO A 186 -29.12 2.16 -0.35
N VAL A 187 -29.58 1.16 0.39
CA VAL A 187 -29.35 0.98 1.82
C VAL A 187 -28.86 -0.43 2.05
N PHE A 188 -27.71 -0.59 2.73
CA PHE A 188 -27.20 -1.92 3.03
C PHE A 188 -28.11 -2.64 4.01
N GLU A 189 -28.28 -3.92 3.81
CA GLU A 189 -29.11 -4.78 4.65
C GLU A 189 -28.28 -5.35 5.80
N LYS A 190 -28.81 -5.22 7.03
CA LYS A 190 -28.18 -5.84 8.20
C LYS A 190 -28.59 -7.31 8.28
N MET A 191 -27.64 -8.19 8.05
CA MET A 191 -27.84 -9.65 8.00
C MET A 191 -27.57 -10.31 9.35
N LEU A 192 -26.66 -9.73 10.16
CA LEU A 192 -26.27 -10.25 11.45
C LEU A 192 -25.91 -9.10 12.38
N ASP A 193 -26.23 -9.24 13.67
CA ASP A 193 -25.89 -8.31 14.74
C ASP A 193 -25.67 -9.10 16.03
N ILE A 194 -24.41 -9.18 16.51
CA ILE A 194 -24.02 -9.90 17.73
C ILE A 194 -23.33 -8.94 18.68
N ASP A 195 -23.85 -8.80 19.90
CA ASP A 195 -23.16 -8.13 21.00
C ASP A 195 -22.09 -9.06 21.58
N ILE A 196 -20.88 -8.93 21.07
CA ILE A 196 -19.73 -9.75 21.46
C ILE A 196 -19.36 -9.52 22.92
N LYS A 197 -19.44 -8.26 23.39
CA LYS A 197 -19.06 -7.94 24.77
C LYS A 197 -20.03 -8.60 25.76
N ALA A 198 -21.31 -8.44 25.54
CA ALA A 198 -22.32 -9.04 26.42
C ALA A 198 -22.24 -10.58 26.43
N ALA A 199 -22.03 -11.19 25.26
CA ALA A 199 -21.84 -12.64 25.17
C ALA A 199 -20.57 -13.10 25.90
N ALA A 200 -19.44 -12.41 25.70
CA ALA A 200 -18.19 -12.73 26.37
C ALA A 200 -18.25 -12.52 27.89
N GLU A 201 -18.84 -11.42 28.35
CA GLU A 201 -19.02 -11.16 29.79
C GLU A 201 -19.87 -12.23 30.47
N LYS A 202 -20.90 -12.71 29.77
CA LYS A 202 -21.77 -13.78 30.27
C LYS A 202 -21.02 -15.11 30.41
N VAL A 203 -20.24 -15.49 29.40
CA VAL A 203 -19.42 -16.71 29.43
C VAL A 203 -18.37 -16.64 30.52
N LEU A 204 -17.69 -15.51 30.67
CA LEU A 204 -16.63 -15.30 31.66
C LEU A 204 -17.17 -15.06 33.09
N GLY A 205 -18.43 -14.66 33.22
CA GLY A 205 -19.00 -14.27 34.52
C GLY A 205 -18.37 -13.01 35.12
N ARG A 206 -17.81 -12.13 34.28
CA ARG A 206 -17.15 -10.88 34.69
C ARG A 206 -17.28 -9.79 33.63
N THR A 207 -17.15 -8.55 34.05
CA THR A 207 -17.14 -7.38 33.15
C THR A 207 -15.83 -7.28 32.37
N LEU A 208 -15.92 -6.75 31.15
CA LEU A 208 -14.77 -6.40 30.31
C LEU A 208 -14.62 -4.88 30.26
N ASP A 209 -13.41 -4.41 30.52
CA ASP A 209 -13.05 -2.99 30.43
C ASP A 209 -12.63 -2.60 29.03
N GLN A 210 -12.02 -3.55 28.32
CA GLN A 210 -11.57 -3.36 26.93
C GLN A 210 -12.75 -3.44 25.97
N LYS A 211 -12.61 -2.81 24.81
CA LYS A 211 -13.60 -2.83 23.74
C LYS A 211 -13.22 -3.85 22.68
N LEU A 212 -14.23 -4.30 21.94
CA LEU A 212 -14.02 -5.07 20.72
C LEU A 212 -13.13 -4.26 19.77
N LEU A 213 -12.05 -4.86 19.30
CA LEU A 213 -11.08 -4.23 18.42
C LEU A 213 -11.14 -4.81 17.01
N SER A 214 -10.88 -6.09 16.86
CA SER A 214 -10.72 -6.74 15.57
C SER A 214 -11.46 -8.06 15.53
N VAL A 215 -11.85 -8.46 14.31
CA VAL A 215 -12.50 -9.73 13.99
C VAL A 215 -11.91 -10.31 12.70
N VAL A 216 -11.90 -11.64 12.59
CA VAL A 216 -11.48 -12.36 11.39
C VAL A 216 -12.14 -13.73 11.34
N PHE A 217 -12.42 -14.26 10.15
CA PHE A 217 -12.77 -15.67 9.99
C PHE A 217 -11.51 -16.55 9.96
N ASP A 218 -11.54 -17.68 10.65
CA ASP A 218 -10.55 -18.72 10.46
C ASP A 218 -10.87 -19.59 9.23
N TYR A 219 -10.04 -20.59 8.95
CA TYR A 219 -10.18 -21.50 7.79
C TYR A 219 -11.32 -22.51 7.96
N GLU A 220 -11.97 -22.55 9.11
CA GLU A 220 -13.13 -23.39 9.42
C GLU A 220 -14.44 -22.57 9.49
N GLY A 221 -14.34 -21.24 9.31
CA GLY A 221 -15.48 -20.31 9.30
C GLY A 221 -15.90 -19.81 10.67
N ASN A 222 -15.14 -20.05 11.72
CA ASN A 222 -15.39 -19.44 13.01
C ASN A 222 -14.99 -17.98 12.98
N LEU A 223 -15.80 -17.10 13.54
CA LEU A 223 -15.53 -15.67 13.62
C LEU A 223 -14.76 -15.34 14.90
N TRP A 224 -13.47 -15.23 14.80
CA TRP A 224 -12.61 -14.81 15.90
C TRP A 224 -12.75 -13.35 16.21
N PHE A 225 -12.61 -13.00 17.49
CA PHE A 225 -12.64 -11.64 17.99
C PHE A 225 -11.58 -11.42 19.06
N VAL A 226 -11.15 -10.17 19.20
CA VAL A 226 -10.27 -9.74 20.28
C VAL A 226 -10.69 -8.37 20.79
N THR A 227 -10.59 -8.19 22.11
CA THR A 227 -10.72 -6.88 22.74
C THR A 227 -9.36 -6.23 22.90
N GLY A 228 -9.32 -4.90 22.89
CA GLY A 228 -8.08 -4.17 23.00
C GLY A 228 -8.23 -2.71 22.62
N GLY A 229 -7.21 -2.21 21.95
CA GLY A 229 -7.09 -0.83 21.48
C GLY A 229 -5.83 -0.17 22.00
N PHE A 230 -5.53 1.01 21.50
CA PHE A 230 -4.41 1.81 21.96
C PHE A 230 -4.54 2.13 23.47
N ARG A 231 -3.41 2.21 24.18
CA ARG A 231 -3.35 2.56 25.60
C ARG A 231 -3.88 1.48 26.55
N ILE A 232 -3.71 0.22 26.20
CA ILE A 232 -3.83 -0.89 27.15
C ILE A 232 -2.54 -1.02 27.91
N TYR A 233 -2.49 -0.48 29.13
CA TYR A 233 -1.29 -0.52 29.96
C TYR A 233 -1.38 -1.65 30.98
N PRO A 234 -0.34 -2.50 31.12
CA PRO A 234 -0.34 -3.58 32.11
C PRO A 234 -0.67 -3.12 33.53
N SER A 235 -0.11 -1.96 33.93
CA SER A 235 -0.34 -1.37 35.25
C SER A 235 -1.79 -0.97 35.55
N ARG A 236 -2.62 -0.76 34.51
CA ARG A 236 -4.05 -0.43 34.66
C ARG A 236 -4.94 -1.64 34.92
N GLY A 237 -4.44 -2.83 34.67
CA GLY A 237 -5.16 -4.07 34.94
C GLY A 237 -6.50 -4.23 34.22
N GLN A 238 -6.64 -3.62 33.04
CA GLN A 238 -7.88 -3.68 32.25
C GLN A 238 -8.19 -5.11 31.81
N GLN A 239 -9.46 -5.49 31.93
CA GLN A 239 -9.92 -6.84 31.62
C GLN A 239 -10.33 -6.95 30.14
N GLY A 240 -9.72 -7.90 29.42
CA GLY A 240 -9.98 -8.18 28.03
C GLY A 240 -10.49 -9.60 27.77
N ALA A 241 -10.75 -9.91 26.52
CA ALA A 241 -11.17 -11.22 26.03
C ALA A 241 -10.67 -11.49 24.61
N MET A 242 -10.39 -12.75 24.32
CA MET A 242 -10.14 -13.31 23.00
C MET A 242 -11.07 -14.51 22.82
N GLY A 243 -11.57 -14.73 21.62
CA GLY A 243 -12.48 -15.87 21.45
C GLY A 243 -13.05 -15.94 20.05
N TYR A 244 -14.06 -16.79 19.89
CA TYR A 244 -14.75 -16.93 18.62
C TYR A 244 -16.24 -17.19 18.79
N VAL A 245 -16.98 -16.81 17.76
CA VAL A 245 -18.36 -17.28 17.53
C VAL A 245 -18.29 -18.44 16.56
N SER A 246 -18.94 -19.55 16.88
CA SER A 246 -18.87 -20.74 16.03
C SER A 246 -19.44 -20.50 14.63
N HIS A 247 -18.89 -21.18 13.63
CA HIS A 247 -19.41 -21.20 12.28
C HIS A 247 -20.90 -21.57 12.23
N ALA A 248 -21.29 -22.59 13.03
CA ALA A 248 -22.67 -23.05 13.10
C ALA A 248 -23.66 -21.94 13.56
N ALA A 249 -23.27 -21.14 14.55
CA ALA A 249 -24.07 -20.01 15.00
C ALA A 249 -24.22 -18.92 13.93
N ILE A 250 -23.13 -18.58 13.25
CA ILE A 250 -23.14 -17.60 12.15
C ILE A 250 -24.10 -18.05 11.05
N GLU A 251 -23.98 -19.30 10.58
CA GLU A 251 -24.84 -19.86 9.54
C GLU A 251 -26.33 -19.92 9.98
N ALA A 252 -26.60 -20.31 11.22
CA ALA A 252 -27.97 -20.34 11.74
C ALA A 252 -28.63 -18.96 11.74
N ILE A 253 -27.91 -17.93 12.17
CA ILE A 253 -28.41 -16.54 12.18
C ILE A 253 -28.59 -16.02 10.74
N LEU A 254 -27.63 -16.23 9.87
CA LEU A 254 -27.72 -15.79 8.47
C LEU A 254 -28.84 -16.48 7.69
N ALA A 255 -29.21 -17.70 8.08
CA ALA A 255 -30.38 -18.42 7.55
C ALA A 255 -31.73 -17.90 8.12
N GLY A 256 -31.72 -16.86 8.95
CA GLY A 256 -32.92 -16.29 9.58
C GLY A 256 -33.39 -17.05 10.82
N GLY A 257 -32.56 -17.95 11.36
CA GLY A 257 -32.76 -18.64 12.61
C GLY A 257 -32.20 -17.88 13.82
N THR A 258 -32.09 -18.59 14.93
CA THR A 258 -31.45 -18.10 16.16
C THR A 258 -30.32 -19.05 16.57
N ALA A 259 -29.30 -18.52 17.24
CA ALA A 259 -28.25 -19.30 17.86
C ALA A 259 -28.23 -19.05 19.37
N ASP A 260 -27.87 -20.10 20.14
CA ASP A 260 -27.64 -19.96 21.57
C ASP A 260 -26.21 -19.45 21.81
N LEU A 261 -26.05 -18.12 21.81
CA LEU A 261 -24.75 -17.49 21.97
C LEU A 261 -24.06 -17.82 23.29
N ASP A 262 -24.78 -18.31 24.31
CA ASP A 262 -24.19 -18.74 25.57
C ASP A 262 -23.34 -20.02 25.41
N HIS A 263 -23.66 -20.82 24.40
CA HIS A 263 -22.95 -22.06 24.10
C HIS A 263 -22.06 -21.96 22.83
N GLU A 264 -22.35 -21.00 21.97
CA GLU A 264 -21.69 -20.85 20.67
C GLU A 264 -20.59 -19.76 20.65
N VAL A 265 -20.50 -18.96 21.72
CA VAL A 265 -19.41 -18.00 21.93
C VAL A 265 -18.43 -18.61 22.92
N HIS A 266 -17.22 -18.83 22.45
CA HIS A 266 -16.14 -19.39 23.23
C HIS A 266 -15.10 -18.32 23.53
N VAL A 267 -14.64 -18.25 24.79
CA VAL A 267 -13.81 -17.12 25.25
C VAL A 267 -12.63 -17.59 26.07
N TYR A 268 -11.48 -17.02 25.79
CA TYR A 268 -10.28 -17.05 26.61
C TYR A 268 -10.06 -15.67 27.25
N ALA A 269 -9.70 -15.66 28.52
CA ALA A 269 -9.41 -14.44 29.26
C ALA A 269 -7.90 -14.29 29.47
N PRO A 270 -7.25 -13.35 28.77
CA PRO A 270 -5.85 -13.04 29.05
C PRO A 270 -5.68 -12.45 30.44
N ILE A 271 -4.45 -12.28 30.90
CA ILE A 271 -4.17 -11.63 32.17
C ILE A 271 -4.64 -10.17 32.14
N ALA A 272 -4.92 -9.62 33.32
CA ALA A 272 -5.34 -8.22 33.46
C ALA A 272 -4.22 -7.27 32.97
N GLY A 273 -4.60 -6.29 32.16
CA GLY A 273 -3.66 -5.36 31.53
C GLY A 273 -3.08 -5.85 30.21
N GLU A 274 -3.49 -7.02 29.73
CA GLU A 274 -3.13 -7.54 28.40
C GLU A 274 -4.28 -7.35 27.42
N GLY A 275 -3.96 -6.95 26.20
CA GLY A 275 -4.92 -6.76 25.13
C GLY A 275 -4.23 -6.59 23.78
N ALA A 276 -4.97 -6.83 22.70
CA ALA A 276 -4.47 -6.57 21.37
C ALA A 276 -4.44 -5.07 21.07
N GLU A 277 -3.46 -4.66 20.32
CA GLU A 277 -3.31 -3.26 19.89
C GLU A 277 -3.70 -3.09 18.43
N ASN A 278 -3.72 -4.21 17.66
CA ASN A 278 -4.05 -4.23 16.24
C ASN A 278 -4.84 -5.48 15.81
N GLY A 279 -4.80 -5.80 14.52
CA GLY A 279 -5.61 -6.85 13.88
C GLY A 279 -5.22 -8.26 14.28
N ILE A 280 -6.14 -9.19 14.02
CA ILE A 280 -5.96 -10.65 14.13
C ILE A 280 -5.51 -11.17 12.78
N ALA A 281 -4.57 -12.10 12.75
CA ALA A 281 -4.25 -12.89 11.57
C ALA A 281 -4.82 -14.31 11.69
N ALA A 282 -5.23 -14.91 10.58
CA ALA A 282 -5.74 -16.27 10.56
C ALA A 282 -4.85 -17.18 9.70
N CYS A 283 -4.58 -18.38 10.19
CA CYS A 283 -3.90 -19.45 9.47
C CYS A 283 -4.69 -20.76 9.59
N LYS A 284 -4.22 -21.82 8.93
CA LYS A 284 -4.88 -23.14 9.00
C LYS A 284 -4.88 -23.74 10.42
N GLU A 285 -3.92 -23.35 11.23
CA GLU A 285 -3.76 -23.79 12.60
C GLU A 285 -4.73 -23.08 13.57
N GLY A 286 -5.24 -21.90 13.20
CA GLY A 286 -6.14 -21.11 14.03
C GLY A 286 -5.98 -19.60 13.83
N ALA A 287 -6.22 -18.83 14.90
CA ALA A 287 -6.06 -17.39 14.94
C ALA A 287 -4.77 -16.98 15.66
N VAL A 288 -3.96 -16.14 15.02
CA VAL A 288 -2.76 -15.54 15.61
C VAL A 288 -3.12 -14.17 16.13
N ILE A 289 -2.94 -13.96 17.43
CA ILE A 289 -3.24 -12.71 18.12
C ILE A 289 -1.99 -12.17 18.80
N LEU A 290 -1.63 -10.94 18.45
CA LEU A 290 -0.53 -10.23 19.07
C LEU A 290 -1.08 -9.22 20.08
N THR A 291 -0.62 -9.35 21.32
CA THR A 291 -0.96 -8.44 22.41
C THR A 291 0.22 -7.54 22.75
N ASN A 292 0.01 -6.61 23.67
CA ASN A 292 1.10 -5.81 24.23
C ASN A 292 2.15 -6.63 25.02
N LEU A 293 1.88 -7.90 25.32
CA LEU A 293 2.77 -8.74 26.15
C LEU A 293 3.20 -10.04 25.48
N ALA A 294 2.39 -10.58 24.56
CA ALA A 294 2.64 -11.92 24.00
C ALA A 294 2.01 -12.09 22.62
N CYS A 295 2.50 -13.08 21.88
CA CYS A 295 1.88 -13.61 20.69
C CYS A 295 1.24 -14.95 21.01
N TYR A 296 0.02 -15.16 20.53
CA TYR A 296 -0.78 -16.38 20.74
C TYR A 296 -1.12 -17.04 19.42
N LEU A 297 -1.15 -18.38 19.41
CA LEU A 297 -1.95 -19.13 18.47
C LEU A 297 -3.11 -19.77 19.25
N LEU A 298 -4.31 -19.42 18.87
CA LEU A 298 -5.55 -19.94 19.43
C LEU A 298 -6.26 -20.81 18.39
N ARG A 299 -6.87 -21.91 18.85
CA ARG A 299 -7.63 -22.83 18.00
C ARG A 299 -9.04 -23.04 18.56
N ALA A 300 -10.00 -23.17 17.66
CA ALA A 300 -11.36 -23.58 17.99
C ALA A 300 -11.40 -25.10 18.20
N ASN A 301 -11.71 -25.53 19.43
CA ASN A 301 -11.78 -26.97 19.78
C ASN A 301 -12.79 -27.18 20.93
N ASN A 302 -14.09 -27.07 20.63
CA ASN A 302 -15.17 -27.05 21.65
C ASN A 302 -14.93 -26.10 22.81
N GLY A 303 -14.19 -25.03 22.56
CA GLY A 303 -13.69 -24.02 23.46
C GLY A 303 -12.48 -23.35 22.81
N VAL A 304 -11.88 -22.38 23.48
CA VAL A 304 -10.65 -21.77 23.03
C VAL A 304 -9.45 -22.58 23.54
N GLU A 305 -8.76 -23.25 22.65
CA GLU A 305 -7.49 -23.92 22.92
C GLU A 305 -6.34 -22.95 22.69
N VAL A 306 -5.50 -22.75 23.68
CA VAL A 306 -4.21 -22.05 23.54
C VAL A 306 -3.19 -23.07 23.03
N VAL A 307 -2.90 -23.05 21.71
CA VAL A 307 -1.93 -23.96 21.11
C VAL A 307 -0.54 -23.62 21.60
N TRP A 308 -0.19 -22.34 21.55
CA TRP A 308 1.01 -21.80 22.18
C TRP A 308 0.80 -20.33 22.55
N HIS A 309 1.64 -19.89 23.46
CA HIS A 309 1.69 -18.52 23.99
C HIS A 309 3.15 -18.16 24.20
N THR A 310 3.63 -17.15 23.52
CA THR A 310 5.03 -16.72 23.57
C THR A 310 5.12 -15.26 23.98
N GLY A 311 5.64 -15.02 25.17
CA GLY A 311 5.96 -13.67 25.63
C GLY A 311 7.13 -13.09 24.84
N TYR A 312 7.09 -11.79 24.59
CA TYR A 312 8.19 -11.05 24.01
C TYR A 312 8.47 -9.77 24.81
N ASN A 313 9.69 -9.26 24.68
CA ASN A 313 10.01 -7.97 25.25
C ASN A 313 9.45 -6.86 24.35
N SER A 314 8.90 -5.83 24.95
CA SER A 314 8.44 -4.64 24.26
C SER A 314 8.57 -3.43 25.19
N VAL A 315 8.42 -2.22 24.67
CA VAL A 315 8.37 -1.01 25.50
C VAL A 315 7.23 -1.08 26.51
N GLY A 316 6.13 -1.76 26.18
CA GLY A 316 5.02 -2.00 27.07
C GLY A 316 5.35 -2.86 28.30
N ALA A 317 6.41 -3.64 28.24
CA ALA A 317 6.91 -4.37 29.41
C ALA A 317 7.63 -3.47 30.42
N LYS A 318 7.84 -2.20 30.09
CA LYS A 318 8.55 -1.23 30.96
C LYS A 318 7.53 -0.24 31.55
N ASP A 319 7.31 -0.28 32.86
CA ASP A 319 6.41 0.63 33.61
C ASP A 319 6.73 2.13 33.42
N SER A 320 7.93 2.44 32.94
CA SER A 320 8.42 3.81 32.72
C SER A 320 7.76 4.54 31.54
N HIS A 321 6.98 3.84 30.72
CA HIS A 321 6.35 4.44 29.55
C HIS A 321 4.88 4.83 29.77
N GLU A 322 4.29 4.46 30.90
CA GLU A 322 2.90 4.82 31.19
C GLU A 322 2.75 6.35 31.30
N GLY A 323 1.98 6.91 30.37
CA GLY A 323 1.76 8.36 30.29
C GLY A 323 2.80 9.13 29.48
N ASP A 324 3.86 8.48 28.99
CA ASP A 324 4.87 9.10 28.16
C ASP A 324 4.72 8.65 26.69
N ALA A 325 3.99 9.43 25.91
CA ALA A 325 3.78 9.18 24.49
C ALA A 325 5.04 9.37 23.63
N THR A 326 6.15 9.83 24.20
CA THR A 326 7.38 10.10 23.43
C THR A 326 8.35 8.94 23.43
N THR A 327 8.26 8.04 24.37
CA THR A 327 9.28 7.01 24.59
C THR A 327 8.96 5.68 23.94
N GLY A 328 7.74 5.44 23.51
CA GLY A 328 7.37 4.21 22.78
C GLY A 328 7.31 4.38 21.28
N GLY A 329 7.66 5.56 20.77
CA GLY A 329 7.69 5.84 19.33
C GLY A 329 6.35 5.91 18.65
N GLY A 330 5.26 5.52 19.31
CA GLY A 330 4.01 5.39 18.60
C GLY A 330 2.76 5.47 19.46
N LEU A 331 1.72 4.88 18.91
CA LEU A 331 0.40 4.82 19.52
C LEU A 331 0.26 3.64 20.46
N ALA A 332 1.07 2.60 20.26
CA ALA A 332 0.99 1.33 20.93
C ALA A 332 1.86 1.26 22.19
N TRP A 333 1.43 0.44 23.13
CA TRP A 333 2.22 0.10 24.30
C TRP A 333 3.15 -1.08 24.07
N GLY A 334 2.77 -2.00 23.18
CA GLY A 334 3.51 -3.19 22.80
C GLY A 334 4.16 -3.09 21.43
N SER A 335 4.02 -4.14 20.66
CA SER A 335 4.51 -4.22 19.28
C SER A 335 3.85 -3.18 18.36
N GLY A 336 2.58 -2.90 18.56
CA GLY A 336 1.80 -2.04 17.66
C GLY A 336 1.47 -2.66 16.30
N CYS A 337 2.10 -3.78 15.93
CA CYS A 337 1.87 -4.47 14.66
C CYS A 337 0.64 -5.37 14.70
N SER A 338 0.02 -5.62 13.54
CA SER A 338 -0.70 -6.88 13.33
C SER A 338 0.30 -7.96 12.93
N PRO A 339 0.13 -9.23 13.36
CA PRO A 339 1.05 -10.30 12.98
C PRO A 339 0.93 -10.60 11.48
N SER A 340 2.05 -10.64 10.76
CA SER A 340 2.11 -11.03 9.37
C SER A 340 2.53 -12.50 9.23
N LEU A 341 1.98 -13.20 8.24
CA LEU A 341 2.12 -14.65 8.17
C LEU A 341 2.79 -15.11 6.87
N SER A 342 3.61 -16.15 7.01
CA SER A 342 3.97 -17.07 5.92
C SER A 342 3.39 -18.45 6.23
N ARG A 343 3.72 -19.45 5.43
CA ARG A 343 3.29 -20.84 5.71
C ARG A 343 3.88 -21.40 7.00
N ASP A 344 5.09 -21.01 7.33
CA ASP A 344 5.87 -21.62 8.40
C ASP A 344 6.11 -20.67 9.58
N LEU A 345 6.01 -19.35 9.37
CA LEU A 345 6.44 -18.34 10.34
C LEU A 345 5.41 -17.23 10.55
N VAL A 346 5.43 -16.70 11.77
CA VAL A 346 4.73 -15.48 12.19
C VAL A 346 5.76 -14.38 12.36
N PHE A 347 5.51 -13.19 11.80
CA PHE A 347 6.40 -12.04 11.85
C PHE A 347 5.75 -10.84 12.55
N PHE A 348 6.51 -10.19 13.42
CA PHE A 348 6.18 -8.90 14.02
C PHE A 348 7.45 -8.25 14.61
N THR A 349 7.36 -7.00 15.03
CA THR A 349 8.48 -6.28 15.69
C THR A 349 8.24 -6.14 17.19
N ASP A 350 9.31 -6.07 17.97
CA ASP A 350 9.23 -5.96 19.42
C ASP A 350 9.07 -4.52 19.95
N ASN A 351 9.36 -3.53 19.12
CA ASN A 351 9.31 -2.10 19.47
C ASN A 351 10.13 -1.71 20.72
N LEU A 352 11.28 -2.35 20.92
CA LEU A 352 12.27 -1.92 21.93
C LEU A 352 13.04 -0.67 21.45
N ASP A 353 13.92 -0.14 22.30
CA ASP A 353 14.82 0.98 21.95
C ASP A 353 15.65 0.67 20.67
N THR A 354 16.07 -0.58 20.51
CA THR A 354 16.55 -1.15 19.25
C THR A 354 15.48 -2.12 18.78
N VAL A 355 14.74 -1.72 17.78
CA VAL A 355 13.61 -2.53 17.26
C VAL A 355 14.14 -3.76 16.55
N SER A 356 13.60 -4.92 16.88
CA SER A 356 13.93 -6.17 16.22
C SER A 356 12.70 -6.76 15.51
N LEU A 357 12.91 -7.27 14.31
CA LEU A 357 11.97 -8.16 13.64
C LEU A 357 12.12 -9.55 14.23
N LEU A 358 11.01 -10.13 14.68
CA LEU A 358 10.94 -11.47 15.25
C LEU A 358 10.26 -12.42 14.25
N ALA A 359 10.77 -13.64 14.14
CA ALA A 359 10.11 -14.73 13.46
C ALA A 359 9.82 -15.86 14.46
N LEU A 360 8.57 -16.24 14.58
CA LEU A 360 8.11 -17.36 15.38
C LEU A 360 7.70 -18.53 14.48
N ASP A 361 8.07 -19.73 14.84
CA ASP A 361 7.56 -20.93 14.21
C ASP A 361 6.04 -21.05 14.46
N ILE A 362 5.26 -21.16 13.39
CA ILE A 362 3.80 -21.10 13.48
C ILE A 362 3.20 -22.27 14.27
N HIS A 363 3.88 -23.42 14.31
CA HIS A 363 3.38 -24.64 14.98
C HIS A 363 3.74 -24.69 16.47
N THR A 364 4.88 -24.11 16.83
CA THR A 364 5.43 -24.24 18.20
C THR A 364 5.43 -22.92 18.98
N GLY A 365 5.32 -21.80 18.30
CA GLY A 365 5.47 -20.47 18.88
C GLY A 365 6.90 -20.09 19.28
N ALA A 366 7.88 -20.96 19.02
CA ALA A 366 9.27 -20.67 19.33
C ALA A 366 9.79 -19.49 18.49
N ILE A 367 10.46 -18.53 19.10
CA ILE A 367 11.21 -17.50 18.39
C ILE A 367 12.40 -18.21 17.73
N VAL A 368 12.36 -18.36 16.41
CA VAL A 368 13.36 -19.11 15.63
C VAL A 368 14.41 -18.23 14.98
N ALA A 369 14.12 -16.94 14.84
CA ALA A 369 15.07 -15.93 14.37
C ALA A 369 14.67 -14.53 14.84
N SER A 370 15.65 -13.67 14.98
CA SER A 370 15.47 -12.26 15.32
C SER A 370 16.60 -11.44 14.71
N LEU A 371 16.27 -10.23 14.24
CA LEU A 371 17.24 -9.31 13.67
C LEU A 371 16.88 -7.86 14.06
N PRO A 372 17.81 -7.07 14.60
CA PRO A 372 17.62 -5.63 14.68
C PRO A 372 17.35 -5.06 13.28
N VAL A 373 16.40 -4.14 13.18
CA VAL A 373 16.00 -3.54 11.91
C VAL A 373 16.11 -2.03 11.97
N ILE A 374 16.47 -1.42 10.85
CA ILE A 374 16.64 0.03 10.69
C ILE A 374 17.61 0.58 11.77
N ASP A 375 18.58 -0.21 12.12
CA ASP A 375 19.52 0.06 13.23
C ASP A 375 20.74 0.89 12.79
N GLU A 376 20.89 1.16 11.49
CA GLU A 376 21.95 2.00 10.93
C GLU A 376 21.65 3.51 11.04
N LEU A 377 20.44 3.88 11.48
CA LEU A 377 20.08 5.29 11.65
C LEU A 377 20.91 5.96 12.77
N PRO A 378 21.21 7.26 12.63
CA PRO A 378 21.83 8.03 13.70
C PRO A 378 21.05 7.89 15.02
N ALA A 379 21.76 7.85 16.16
CA ALA A 379 21.18 7.64 17.48
C ALA A 379 20.10 8.67 17.90
N ASN A 380 20.01 9.80 17.21
CA ASN A 380 18.98 10.81 17.40
C ASN A 380 17.75 10.61 16.51
N MET A 381 17.71 9.54 15.73
CA MET A 381 16.57 9.15 14.88
C MET A 381 15.96 7.86 15.44
N PRO A 382 14.96 7.97 16.32
CA PRO A 382 14.34 6.79 16.91
C PRO A 382 13.55 5.98 15.87
N VAL A 383 13.41 4.70 16.16
CA VAL A 383 12.65 3.74 15.34
C VAL A 383 11.44 3.26 16.13
N SER A 384 10.29 3.20 15.46
CA SER A 384 9.09 2.52 15.92
C SER A 384 8.38 1.92 14.73
N VAL A 385 7.96 0.67 14.82
CA VAL A 385 7.23 -0.02 13.78
C VAL A 385 5.83 -0.33 14.29
N GLU A 386 4.86 0.41 13.78
CA GLU A 386 3.43 0.24 14.12
C GLU A 386 2.66 -0.48 13.01
N ASN A 387 3.31 -0.70 11.88
CA ASN A 387 2.73 -1.32 10.70
C ASN A 387 3.01 -2.81 10.68
N SER A 388 2.09 -3.58 10.11
CA SER A 388 2.37 -4.95 9.72
C SER A 388 3.52 -4.99 8.70
N ALA A 389 4.36 -6.01 8.79
CA ALA A 389 5.40 -6.22 7.80
C ALA A 389 4.79 -6.78 6.51
N ILE A 390 5.26 -6.33 5.34
CA ILE A 390 5.02 -7.07 4.11
C ILE A 390 5.72 -8.42 4.22
N VAL A 391 5.04 -9.49 3.82
CA VAL A 391 5.61 -10.85 3.78
C VAL A 391 5.50 -11.41 2.36
N TYR A 392 6.60 -11.92 1.85
CA TYR A 392 6.65 -12.64 0.59
C TYR A 392 7.42 -13.95 0.75
N ASP A 393 6.70 -15.07 0.68
CA ASP A 393 7.29 -16.41 0.72
C ASP A 393 7.70 -16.83 -0.70
N HIS A 394 9.00 -17.04 -0.92
CA HIS A 394 9.54 -17.45 -2.22
C HIS A 394 9.23 -18.90 -2.58
N GLY A 395 8.70 -19.69 -1.65
CA GLY A 395 8.46 -21.13 -1.83
C GLY A 395 9.73 -21.98 -1.84
N THR A 396 10.88 -21.40 -1.57
CA THR A 396 12.22 -22.05 -1.66
C THR A 396 12.93 -22.13 -0.31
N GLY A 397 12.23 -21.83 0.79
CA GLY A 397 12.82 -21.72 2.12
C GLY A 397 13.40 -20.34 2.42
N THR A 398 13.12 -19.37 1.58
CA THR A 398 13.38 -17.93 1.84
C THR A 398 12.06 -17.21 1.96
N ILE A 399 11.93 -16.38 2.99
CA ILE A 399 10.79 -15.50 3.23
C ILE A 399 11.33 -14.09 3.38
N SER A 400 10.89 -13.18 2.52
CA SER A 400 11.24 -11.77 2.63
C SER A 400 10.19 -11.03 3.44
N THR A 401 10.65 -10.17 4.34
CA THR A 401 9.83 -9.22 5.07
C THR A 401 10.29 -7.80 4.81
N ILE A 402 9.36 -6.85 4.74
CA ILE A 402 9.68 -5.44 4.62
C ILE A 402 9.01 -4.72 5.77
N VAL A 403 9.82 -3.96 6.50
CA VAL A 403 9.39 -3.15 7.63
C VAL A 403 9.67 -1.68 7.34
N CYS A 404 8.87 -0.78 7.90
CA CYS A 404 9.12 0.66 7.80
C CYS A 404 9.05 1.35 9.16
N ASN A 405 9.87 2.38 9.33
CA ASN A 405 9.86 3.22 10.50
C ASN A 405 8.66 4.16 10.46
N TRP A 406 7.80 4.04 11.44
CA TRP A 406 6.61 4.86 11.57
C TRP A 406 6.73 5.98 12.59
N PHE A 407 7.90 6.11 13.25
CA PHE A 407 8.09 7.10 14.31
C PHE A 407 7.81 8.52 13.83
N GLY A 408 6.95 9.23 14.55
CA GLY A 408 6.52 10.58 14.21
C GLY A 408 5.34 10.66 13.23
N ALA A 409 4.94 9.58 12.58
CA ALA A 409 3.83 9.59 11.63
C ALA A 409 2.46 9.81 12.29
N GLY A 410 2.27 9.33 13.52
CA GLY A 410 0.98 9.40 14.23
C GLY A 410 0.63 10.76 14.77
N SER A 411 1.62 11.65 15.02
CA SER A 411 1.37 12.99 15.49
C SER A 411 2.60 13.89 15.34
N PRO A 412 2.46 15.09 14.78
CA PRO A 412 3.55 16.05 14.70
C PRO A 412 4.00 16.56 16.07
N ASN A 413 3.26 16.27 17.11
CA ASN A 413 3.51 16.74 18.46
C ASN A 413 4.19 15.69 19.37
N LEU A 414 4.36 14.45 18.90
CA LEU A 414 5.07 13.42 19.67
C LEU A 414 6.52 13.81 20.00
N ALA A 415 7.12 14.69 19.19
CA ALA A 415 8.47 15.20 19.43
C ALA A 415 8.51 16.52 20.22
N LYS A 416 7.41 17.01 20.78
CA LYS A 416 7.45 18.17 21.69
C LYS A 416 7.75 17.69 23.12
N PRO A 417 8.73 18.31 23.81
CA PRO A 417 9.06 17.95 25.19
C PRO A 417 7.92 18.18 26.20
N ASP A 418 6.94 18.99 25.85
CA ASP A 418 5.79 19.36 26.69
C ASP A 418 4.57 18.54 26.31
N ASN A 419 4.59 17.26 26.66
CA ASN A 419 3.50 16.32 26.41
C ASN A 419 2.18 16.75 27.06
N ASP A 420 1.43 17.56 26.36
CA ASP A 420 0.04 17.77 26.67
C ASP A 420 -0.80 16.69 25.95
N SER A 421 -1.32 15.73 26.69
CA SER A 421 -2.19 14.66 26.17
C SER A 421 -3.50 15.17 25.57
N SER A 422 -3.79 16.47 25.70
CA SER A 422 -4.90 17.16 25.00
C SER A 422 -4.64 17.35 23.50
N ILE A 423 -3.45 17.03 23.02
CA ILE A 423 -2.93 17.31 21.68
C ILE A 423 -3.54 16.38 20.59
N GLN A 424 -4.35 15.44 20.94
CA GLN A 424 -5.17 14.74 19.95
C GLN A 424 -6.29 15.59 19.35
N SER A 425 -6.38 16.89 19.66
CA SER A 425 -7.23 17.80 18.93
C SER A 425 -6.57 18.15 17.59
N TYR A 426 -7.27 17.91 16.51
CA TYR A 426 -6.87 18.22 15.13
C TYR A 426 -6.43 19.69 14.90
N GLU A 427 -6.70 20.59 15.82
CA GLU A 427 -6.29 21.99 15.75
C GLU A 427 -4.78 22.20 15.85
N ASN A 428 -4.08 21.32 16.55
CA ASN A 428 -2.62 21.41 16.69
C ASN A 428 -1.84 20.74 15.53
N ILE A 429 -2.51 19.92 14.72
CA ILE A 429 -1.94 19.34 13.50
C ILE A 429 -1.69 20.41 12.44
N TYR A 430 -2.28 21.60 12.58
CA TYR A 430 -2.23 22.71 11.66
C TYR A 430 -1.34 23.89 12.10
N ASP A 431 -0.30 23.66 12.87
CA ASP A 431 0.71 24.69 13.04
C ASP A 431 1.37 24.96 11.68
N ARG A 432 0.79 25.93 10.94
CA ARG A 432 1.30 26.37 9.64
C ARG A 432 2.78 26.75 9.68
N ASN A 433 3.28 27.23 10.80
CA ASN A 433 4.68 27.61 10.94
C ASN A 433 5.59 26.39 10.94
N TRP A 434 5.11 25.26 11.45
CA TRP A 434 5.84 24.02 11.43
C TRP A 434 5.80 23.37 10.02
N LEU A 435 4.64 23.32 9.38
CA LEU A 435 4.47 22.82 8.03
C LEU A 435 5.29 23.58 6.98
N MET A 436 5.43 24.92 7.17
CA MET A 436 6.16 25.79 6.25
C MET A 436 7.69 25.75 6.45
N LYS A 437 8.19 25.10 7.50
CA LYS A 437 9.64 25.02 7.77
C LYS A 437 10.32 23.82 7.12
N GLY A 438 9.61 22.98 6.38
CA GLY A 438 10.18 21.79 5.73
C GLY A 438 10.72 20.74 6.71
N ASN A 439 10.38 20.81 7.99
CA ASN A 439 10.81 19.84 8.97
C ASN A 439 9.80 18.72 9.08
N SER A 440 10.02 17.64 8.34
CA SER A 440 9.35 16.39 8.65
C SER A 440 9.81 15.89 10.02
N MET A 441 8.87 15.47 10.86
CA MET A 441 9.19 14.77 12.11
C MET A 441 9.08 13.26 11.96
N ILE A 442 8.72 12.82 10.78
CA ILE A 442 8.60 11.40 10.44
C ILE A 442 10.01 10.90 10.17
N MET A 443 10.42 9.93 10.97
CA MET A 443 11.75 9.35 10.84
C MET A 443 11.82 8.45 9.59
N PRO A 444 12.96 8.45 8.89
CA PRO A 444 13.16 7.56 7.75
C PRO A 444 13.40 6.12 8.21
N GLY A 445 13.31 5.20 7.27
CA GLY A 445 13.69 3.81 7.43
C GLY A 445 12.72 2.85 6.77
N ILE A 446 13.18 2.18 5.72
CA ILE A 446 12.47 1.05 5.09
C ILE A 446 13.51 -0.04 4.88
N GLU A 447 13.25 -1.23 5.38
CA GLU A 447 14.23 -2.32 5.30
C GLU A 447 13.60 -3.63 4.84
N ARG A 448 14.28 -4.32 3.93
CA ARG A 448 13.99 -5.70 3.56
C ARG A 448 14.92 -6.65 4.30
N VAL A 449 14.32 -7.60 4.99
CA VAL A 449 14.99 -8.71 5.67
C VAL A 449 14.59 -10.02 5.01
N ASP A 450 15.56 -10.85 4.66
CA ASP A 450 15.32 -12.23 4.23
C ASP A 450 15.53 -13.19 5.41
N THR A 451 14.50 -13.96 5.73
CA THR A 451 14.54 -15.09 6.67
C THR A 451 14.74 -16.36 5.88
N ILE A 452 15.83 -17.06 6.13
CA ILE A 452 16.32 -18.15 5.29
C ILE A 452 16.38 -19.44 6.11
N ARG A 453 15.78 -20.51 5.59
CA ARG A 453 15.87 -21.83 6.17
C ARG A 453 17.23 -22.45 5.86
N THR A 454 17.91 -22.92 6.89
CA THR A 454 19.20 -23.60 6.82
C THR A 454 19.09 -25.00 7.45
N ASP A 455 20.15 -25.80 7.37
CA ASP A 455 20.19 -27.12 8.02
C ASP A 455 20.12 -27.00 9.56
N ASP A 456 20.56 -25.88 10.11
CA ASP A 456 20.59 -25.62 11.56
C ASP A 456 19.34 -24.85 12.06
N GLY A 457 18.36 -24.56 11.19
CA GLY A 457 17.15 -23.79 11.53
C GLY A 457 16.94 -22.57 10.63
N TRP A 458 16.48 -21.47 11.21
CA TRP A 458 16.24 -20.22 10.49
C TRP A 458 17.28 -19.16 10.82
N THR A 459 17.64 -18.34 9.84
CA THR A 459 18.52 -17.20 10.02
C THR A 459 17.95 -15.99 9.30
N MET A 460 18.23 -14.79 9.79
CA MET A 460 17.81 -13.53 9.16
C MET A 460 19.02 -12.75 8.67
N LYS A 461 18.82 -12.01 7.59
CA LYS A 461 19.80 -11.03 7.09
C LYS A 461 19.09 -9.82 6.48
N SER A 462 19.62 -8.64 6.69
CA SER A 462 19.28 -7.45 5.94
C SER A 462 19.70 -7.62 4.47
N VAL A 463 18.83 -7.22 3.55
CA VAL A 463 19.07 -7.24 2.12
C VAL A 463 19.36 -5.83 1.61
N TRP A 464 18.54 -4.89 1.99
CA TRP A 464 18.72 -3.46 1.76
C TRP A 464 17.96 -2.66 2.80
N CYS A 465 18.49 -1.48 3.13
CA CYS A 465 17.86 -0.49 3.97
C CYS A 465 17.84 0.87 3.25
N ARG A 466 16.74 1.61 3.38
CA ARG A 466 16.55 2.97 2.88
C ARG A 466 16.41 3.90 4.07
N ASP A 467 17.52 4.54 4.44
CA ASP A 467 17.64 5.49 5.54
C ASP A 467 17.23 6.92 5.15
N ASP A 468 16.81 7.11 3.90
CA ASP A 468 16.43 8.39 3.30
C ASP A 468 14.93 8.56 3.03
N LEU A 469 14.12 7.54 3.30
CA LEU A 469 12.69 7.54 3.00
C LEU A 469 11.84 7.46 4.28
N SER A 470 10.96 8.45 4.44
CA SER A 470 10.02 8.56 5.57
C SER A 470 8.63 8.10 5.14
N ASP A 471 8.34 6.80 5.26
CA ASP A 471 7.03 6.22 4.92
C ASP A 471 6.05 6.33 6.08
N THR A 472 4.79 6.63 5.78
CA THR A 472 3.72 6.68 6.78
C THR A 472 2.61 5.70 6.52
N SER A 473 2.69 4.99 5.40
CA SER A 473 1.66 4.05 4.97
C SER A 473 1.98 2.62 5.40
N MET A 474 1.00 1.77 5.31
CA MET A 474 1.26 0.34 5.18
C MET A 474 1.55 0.08 3.72
N MET A 475 2.82 -0.19 3.47
CA MET A 475 3.31 -0.44 2.13
C MET A 475 2.63 -1.67 1.52
N LYS A 476 2.59 -1.72 0.19
CA LYS A 476 2.00 -2.84 -0.56
C LYS A 476 3.01 -3.39 -1.56
N LEU A 477 3.18 -4.72 -1.59
CA LEU A 477 3.96 -5.40 -2.61
C LEU A 477 3.03 -5.92 -3.71
N SER A 478 3.32 -5.59 -4.98
CA SER A 478 2.72 -6.26 -6.13
C SER A 478 3.64 -7.36 -6.66
N THR A 479 3.20 -8.61 -6.57
CA THR A 479 3.94 -9.75 -7.11
C THR A 479 3.97 -9.72 -8.64
N ALA A 480 2.94 -9.17 -9.27
CA ALA A 480 2.85 -9.03 -10.73
C ALA A 480 3.88 -8.06 -11.31
N THR A 481 4.34 -7.08 -10.54
CA THR A 481 5.34 -6.11 -10.99
C THR A 481 6.70 -6.30 -10.32
N GLY A 482 6.75 -6.92 -9.13
CA GLY A 482 7.94 -6.96 -8.29
C GLY A 482 8.29 -5.59 -7.71
N TYR A 483 7.29 -4.75 -7.48
CA TYR A 483 7.45 -3.42 -6.91
C TYR A 483 6.73 -3.28 -5.58
N ILE A 484 7.31 -2.48 -4.70
CA ILE A 484 6.77 -2.06 -3.43
C ILE A 484 6.25 -0.65 -3.56
N TYR A 485 5.06 -0.41 -3.05
CA TYR A 485 4.38 0.87 -3.09
C TYR A 485 4.27 1.45 -1.70
N GLY A 486 4.63 2.71 -1.54
CA GLY A 486 4.57 3.45 -0.29
C GLY A 486 4.09 4.89 -0.50
N PHE A 487 3.85 5.57 0.61
CA PHE A 487 3.45 6.97 0.63
C PHE A 487 4.33 7.73 1.62
N VAL A 488 5.32 8.41 1.08
CA VAL A 488 6.40 9.04 1.83
C VAL A 488 6.24 10.55 1.90
N GLN A 489 6.88 11.15 2.90
CA GLN A 489 7.12 12.58 2.92
C GLN A 489 8.59 12.86 2.59
N ASP A 490 8.83 13.70 1.59
CA ASP A 490 10.16 14.26 1.35
C ASP A 490 10.50 15.20 2.51
N VAL A 491 11.53 14.85 3.29
CA VAL A 491 11.89 15.55 4.53
C VAL A 491 12.41 16.97 4.30
N ASP A 492 12.96 17.25 3.12
CA ASP A 492 13.54 18.54 2.79
C ASP A 492 12.46 19.53 2.33
N SER A 493 11.54 19.07 1.49
CA SER A 493 10.48 19.92 0.91
C SER A 493 9.14 19.83 1.66
N GLY A 494 8.92 18.80 2.46
CA GLY A 494 7.63 18.49 3.07
C GLY A 494 6.58 17.96 2.08
N MET A 495 7.00 17.61 0.86
CA MET A 495 6.11 17.09 -0.19
C MET A 495 5.72 15.65 0.10
N TRP A 496 4.43 15.36 0.05
CA TRP A 496 3.91 14.00 0.06
C TRP A 496 3.99 13.39 -1.33
N GLN A 497 4.45 12.15 -1.39
CA GLN A 497 4.74 11.47 -2.64
C GLN A 497 4.30 10.01 -2.59
N TYR A 498 3.68 9.54 -3.67
CA TYR A 498 3.73 8.11 -3.94
C TYR A 498 5.14 7.72 -4.33
N ILE A 499 5.63 6.64 -3.75
CA ILE A 499 6.91 6.05 -4.08
C ILE A 499 6.73 4.61 -4.53
N VAL A 500 7.51 4.22 -5.52
CA VAL A 500 7.56 2.83 -5.98
C VAL A 500 9.00 2.38 -5.92
N LEU A 501 9.25 1.30 -5.20
CA LEU A 501 10.57 0.72 -5.02
C LEU A 501 10.66 -0.62 -5.74
N ASP A 502 11.82 -0.91 -6.29
CA ASP A 502 12.14 -2.26 -6.78
C ASP A 502 12.34 -3.22 -5.60
N PHE A 503 11.63 -4.34 -5.59
CA PHE A 503 11.67 -5.30 -4.49
C PHE A 503 13.06 -5.88 -4.25
N GLU A 504 13.81 -6.16 -5.33
CA GLU A 504 15.11 -6.82 -5.20
C GLU A 504 16.19 -5.88 -4.66
N THR A 505 16.15 -4.62 -5.03
CA THR A 505 17.25 -3.67 -4.79
C THR A 505 16.91 -2.53 -3.84
N GLY A 506 15.64 -2.31 -3.51
CA GLY A 506 15.19 -1.15 -2.75
C GLY A 506 15.30 0.19 -3.50
N ARG A 507 15.70 0.18 -4.77
CA ARG A 507 15.85 1.41 -5.57
C ARG A 507 14.51 2.02 -5.92
N THR A 508 14.46 3.34 -5.92
CA THR A 508 13.27 4.09 -6.35
C THR A 508 13.06 3.94 -7.86
N VAL A 509 11.92 3.39 -8.24
CA VAL A 509 11.45 3.24 -9.63
C VAL A 509 10.67 4.45 -10.08
N LEU A 510 9.79 4.94 -9.21
CA LEU A 510 8.88 6.04 -9.51
C LEU A 510 8.63 6.86 -8.25
N THR A 511 8.59 8.18 -8.43
CA THR A 511 8.08 9.13 -7.43
C THR A 511 7.03 10.01 -8.08
N VAL A 512 5.89 10.19 -7.44
CA VAL A 512 4.80 11.04 -7.92
C VAL A 512 4.37 12.00 -6.83
N ASP A 513 4.67 13.28 -7.01
CA ASP A 513 4.30 14.32 -6.06
C ASP A 513 2.79 14.47 -5.95
N VAL A 514 2.30 14.68 -4.74
CA VAL A 514 0.89 14.89 -4.43
C VAL A 514 0.64 16.28 -3.89
N ALA A 515 1.14 16.59 -2.71
CA ALA A 515 0.94 17.88 -2.05
C ALA A 515 1.89 18.05 -0.85
N SER A 516 2.01 19.29 -0.37
CA SER A 516 2.89 19.65 0.75
C SER A 516 2.16 19.97 2.06
N LEU A 517 0.95 19.46 2.26
CA LEU A 517 0.15 19.69 3.46
C LEU A 517 0.16 18.48 4.39
N TYR A 518 0.33 18.69 5.68
CA TYR A 518 0.32 17.59 6.67
C TYR A 518 -0.96 16.76 6.62
N GLY A 519 -2.08 17.34 6.24
CA GLY A 519 -3.35 16.63 6.06
C GLY A 519 -3.33 15.47 5.07
N TYR A 520 -2.29 15.37 4.25
CA TYR A 520 -2.05 14.24 3.36
C TYR A 520 -1.32 13.06 4.02
N ASN A 521 -0.91 13.19 5.29
CA ASN A 521 -0.36 12.05 6.02
C ASN A 521 -1.33 10.88 6.01
N ASN A 522 -0.86 9.72 5.61
CA ASN A 522 -1.64 8.48 5.58
C ASN A 522 -1.91 7.93 6.99
N MET A 523 -1.06 8.23 7.98
CA MET A 523 -1.20 7.85 9.39
C MET A 523 -1.32 6.33 9.62
N ALA A 524 -0.46 5.55 9.02
CA ALA A 524 -0.44 4.09 9.12
C ALA A 524 -1.73 3.40 8.63
N ILE A 525 -2.35 3.96 7.60
CA ILE A 525 -3.49 3.35 6.95
C ILE A 525 -3.00 2.58 5.72
N GLY A 526 -3.63 1.47 5.41
CA GLY A 526 -3.24 0.63 4.27
C GLY A 526 -3.28 1.37 2.94
N MET A 527 -2.44 0.93 2.04
CA MET A 527 -2.57 1.22 0.61
C MET A 527 -3.35 0.09 -0.03
N TYR A 528 -4.36 0.41 -0.82
CA TYR A 528 -5.32 -0.57 -1.31
C TYR A 528 -5.32 -0.65 -2.82
N ALA A 529 -5.27 -1.87 -3.33
CA ALA A 529 -5.35 -2.17 -4.75
C ALA A 529 -6.78 -2.51 -5.15
N GLY A 530 -7.29 -1.91 -6.21
CA GLY A 530 -8.48 -2.40 -6.88
C GLY A 530 -8.21 -3.75 -7.53
N ARG A 531 -9.19 -4.63 -7.57
CA ARG A 531 -9.06 -5.97 -8.16
C ARG A 531 -8.77 -5.94 -9.67
N ASP A 532 -9.28 -4.94 -10.36
CA ASP A 532 -9.02 -4.70 -11.79
C ASP A 532 -7.55 -4.30 -12.07
N GLY A 533 -6.77 -4.06 -11.01
CA GLY A 533 -5.41 -3.58 -11.10
C GLY A 533 -5.31 -2.12 -11.56
N ASN A 534 -4.08 -1.67 -11.84
CA ASN A 534 -3.77 -0.34 -12.36
C ASN A 534 -4.26 0.86 -11.53
N LYS A 535 -4.78 0.60 -10.33
CA LYS A 535 -5.25 1.63 -9.40
C LYS A 535 -4.73 1.31 -8.00
N LEU A 536 -4.11 2.29 -7.37
CA LEU A 536 -3.65 2.22 -6.00
C LEU A 536 -4.27 3.37 -5.21
N TYR A 537 -5.02 3.02 -4.19
CA TYR A 537 -5.70 3.98 -3.34
C TYR A 537 -4.89 4.19 -2.06
N CYS A 538 -4.73 5.46 -1.68
CA CYS A 538 -4.09 5.85 -0.44
C CYS A 538 -5.03 6.79 0.32
N PRO A 539 -5.73 6.32 1.34
CA PRO A 539 -6.47 7.19 2.24
C PRO A 539 -5.51 8.08 3.01
N THR A 540 -5.94 9.30 3.29
CA THR A 540 -5.19 10.21 4.15
C THR A 540 -5.90 10.37 5.48
N GLY A 541 -5.14 10.67 6.55
CA GLY A 541 -5.69 10.87 7.88
C GLY A 541 -6.67 12.04 7.97
N TYR A 542 -6.74 12.88 6.94
CA TYR A 542 -7.49 14.12 6.97
C TYR A 542 -8.50 14.32 5.84
N LYS A 543 -9.25 13.36 5.41
CA LYS A 543 -10.44 13.56 4.56
C LYS A 543 -10.26 13.34 3.07
N GLU A 544 -9.13 12.89 2.60
CA GLU A 544 -8.93 12.71 1.19
C GLU A 544 -8.58 11.26 0.87
N LEU A 545 -9.12 10.78 -0.22
CA LEU A 545 -8.76 9.54 -0.82
C LEU A 545 -7.95 9.84 -2.07
N LEU A 546 -6.69 9.48 -2.07
CA LEU A 546 -5.82 9.60 -3.22
C LEU A 546 -5.90 8.33 -4.05
N ARG A 547 -5.81 8.47 -5.37
CA ARG A 547 -5.73 7.36 -6.29
C ARG A 547 -4.60 7.61 -7.28
N LEU A 548 -3.58 6.75 -7.24
CA LEU A 548 -2.57 6.66 -8.29
C LEU A 548 -3.06 5.66 -9.33
N GLN A 549 -3.01 6.03 -10.59
CA GLN A 549 -3.25 5.11 -11.69
C GLN A 549 -2.36 5.45 -12.88
N ASP A 550 -2.03 4.44 -13.65
CA ASP A 550 -1.41 4.61 -14.96
C ASP A 550 -2.50 4.80 -16.02
N ARG A 551 -2.24 5.67 -16.98
CA ARG A 551 -3.12 5.82 -18.14
C ARG A 551 -3.16 4.57 -19.01
N PHE A 552 -2.07 3.81 -19.01
CA PHE A 552 -1.95 2.53 -19.72
C PHE A 552 -1.50 1.44 -18.77
N VAL A 553 -2.19 0.31 -18.81
CA VAL A 553 -1.91 -0.83 -17.93
C VAL A 553 -0.72 -1.62 -18.47
N TYR A 554 0.20 -1.95 -17.59
CA TYR A 554 1.34 -2.83 -17.88
C TYR A 554 0.88 -4.26 -18.19
N LEU A 555 1.59 -4.94 -19.07
CA LEU A 555 1.35 -6.35 -19.44
C LEU A 555 2.42 -7.24 -18.81
N PRO A 556 2.14 -7.89 -17.66
CA PRO A 556 3.14 -8.67 -16.93
C PRO A 556 3.61 -9.92 -17.68
N GLU A 557 2.76 -10.51 -18.51
CA GLU A 557 3.09 -11.69 -19.33
C GLU A 557 4.09 -11.39 -20.46
N MET A 558 4.27 -10.11 -20.78
CA MET A 558 5.22 -9.66 -21.79
C MET A 558 5.96 -8.39 -21.33
N PRO A 559 6.69 -8.44 -20.22
CA PRO A 559 7.28 -7.26 -19.58
C PRO A 559 8.27 -6.53 -20.48
N TYR A 560 9.04 -7.28 -21.25
CA TYR A 560 9.94 -6.78 -22.26
C TYR A 560 10.02 -7.73 -23.44
N ARG A 561 9.71 -7.21 -24.60
CA ARG A 561 9.98 -7.89 -25.86
C ARG A 561 11.38 -7.51 -26.32
N LYS A 562 12.31 -8.48 -26.29
CA LYS A 562 13.61 -8.30 -26.89
C LYS A 562 13.49 -8.36 -28.40
N VAL A 563 14.05 -7.40 -29.09
CA VAL A 563 14.14 -7.36 -30.55
C VAL A 563 15.60 -7.18 -30.92
N ASP A 564 16.10 -8.11 -31.72
CA ASP A 564 17.48 -8.02 -32.23
C ASP A 564 17.50 -7.05 -33.42
N LEU A 565 18.31 -6.00 -33.32
CA LEU A 565 18.47 -5.02 -34.36
C LEU A 565 19.53 -5.52 -35.34
N ASP A 566 19.14 -5.71 -36.60
CA ASP A 566 20.08 -6.15 -37.64
C ASP A 566 21.04 -5.02 -38.00
N LYS A 567 22.29 -5.16 -37.59
CA LYS A 567 23.37 -4.20 -37.84
C LYS A 567 23.63 -3.94 -39.34
N THR A 568 23.27 -4.87 -40.18
CA THR A 568 23.52 -4.77 -41.64
C THR A 568 22.33 -4.17 -42.38
N ARG A 569 21.16 -4.17 -41.79
CA ARG A 569 19.93 -3.70 -42.42
C ARG A 569 19.77 -2.21 -42.21
N ARG A 570 20.01 -1.44 -43.26
CA ARG A 570 19.87 0.00 -43.31
C ARG A 570 18.90 0.39 -44.41
N THR A 571 17.96 1.25 -44.08
CA THR A 571 16.98 1.77 -45.02
C THR A 571 17.12 3.28 -45.11
N VAL A 572 17.40 3.79 -46.28
CA VAL A 572 17.43 5.24 -46.53
C VAL A 572 16.01 5.75 -46.64
N VAL A 573 15.67 6.77 -45.85
CA VAL A 573 14.39 7.47 -45.97
C VAL A 573 14.47 8.60 -46.98
N SER A 574 13.29 8.94 -47.58
CA SER A 574 13.22 10.10 -48.45
C SER A 574 13.44 11.40 -47.69
N ALA A 575 13.94 12.42 -48.37
CA ALA A 575 14.12 13.75 -47.77
C ALA A 575 12.80 14.32 -47.25
N ALA A 576 11.68 13.98 -47.89
CA ALA A 576 10.37 14.42 -47.50
C ALA A 576 9.90 13.76 -46.18
N GLU A 577 10.09 12.45 -46.02
CA GLU A 577 9.79 11.73 -44.77
C GLU A 577 10.66 12.22 -43.62
N PHE A 578 11.96 12.43 -43.90
CA PHE A 578 12.88 12.93 -42.90
C PHE A 578 12.53 14.35 -42.44
N ALA A 579 12.20 15.23 -43.35
CA ALA A 579 11.77 16.58 -43.03
C ALA A 579 10.43 16.61 -42.31
N ALA A 580 9.46 15.78 -42.72
CA ALA A 580 8.17 15.65 -42.07
C ALA A 580 8.30 15.17 -40.61
N ALA A 581 9.29 14.35 -40.32
CA ALA A 581 9.63 13.91 -38.99
C ALA A 581 10.45 14.94 -38.17
N GLY A 582 10.66 16.13 -38.70
CA GLY A 582 11.45 17.20 -38.05
C GLY A 582 12.96 16.98 -38.13
N GLY A 583 13.45 16.14 -39.06
CA GLY A 583 14.87 15.92 -39.32
C GLY A 583 15.48 17.13 -39.99
N GLN A 584 16.75 17.38 -39.67
CA GLN A 584 17.60 18.42 -40.29
C GLN A 584 18.84 17.77 -40.89
N GLY A 585 19.35 18.32 -41.98
CA GLY A 585 20.53 17.78 -42.67
C GLY A 585 20.18 16.80 -43.80
N THR A 586 20.98 15.77 -43.95
CA THR A 586 20.77 14.73 -44.97
C THR A 586 19.68 13.76 -44.60
N PRO A 587 18.98 13.11 -45.58
CA PRO A 587 17.99 12.09 -45.28
C PRO A 587 18.58 11.01 -44.36
N ALA A 588 17.78 10.64 -43.36
CA ALA A 588 18.19 9.67 -42.35
C ALA A 588 18.39 8.26 -42.95
N THR A 589 19.43 7.59 -42.50
CA THR A 589 19.60 6.14 -42.69
C THR A 589 19.15 5.43 -41.43
N TRP A 590 18.08 4.64 -41.55
CA TRP A 590 17.53 3.90 -40.41
C TRP A 590 18.39 2.67 -40.10
N LEU A 591 18.80 2.51 -38.86
CA LEU A 591 19.53 1.32 -38.46
C LEU A 591 18.67 0.08 -38.59
N HIS A 592 17.47 0.14 -38.07
CA HIS A 592 16.53 -0.99 -38.07
C HIS A 592 15.10 -0.53 -37.94
N THR A 593 14.20 -1.37 -38.41
CA THR A 593 12.76 -1.18 -38.26
C THR A 593 12.15 -2.32 -37.50
N VAL A 594 11.47 -2.02 -36.40
CA VAL A 594 10.63 -2.97 -35.65
C VAL A 594 9.20 -2.77 -36.09
N THR A 595 8.66 -3.74 -36.82
CA THR A 595 7.30 -3.70 -37.31
C THR A 595 6.40 -4.50 -36.37
N PHE A 596 5.31 -3.90 -35.94
CA PHE A 596 4.22 -4.55 -35.20
C PHE A 596 3.12 -4.99 -36.18
N ASP A 597 2.18 -5.78 -35.70
CA ASP A 597 1.00 -6.13 -36.50
C ASP A 597 0.31 -4.85 -36.99
N ASN A 598 0.22 -4.69 -38.29
CA ASN A 598 -0.31 -3.49 -38.93
C ASN A 598 -1.79 -3.22 -38.64
N LEU A 599 -2.54 -4.24 -38.20
CA LEU A 599 -3.93 -4.11 -37.84
C LEU A 599 -4.15 -3.60 -36.42
N HIS A 600 -3.15 -3.76 -35.55
CA HIS A 600 -3.25 -3.42 -34.14
C HIS A 600 -1.97 -2.73 -33.67
N PRO A 601 -1.95 -1.38 -33.60
CA PRO A 601 -0.80 -0.65 -33.09
C PRO A 601 -0.54 -1.05 -31.63
N GLN A 602 0.71 -1.34 -31.32
CA GLN A 602 1.11 -1.63 -29.94
C GLN A 602 1.24 -0.33 -29.15
N THR A 603 0.80 -0.34 -27.90
CA THR A 603 1.12 0.72 -26.95
C THR A 603 2.49 0.41 -26.33
N ILE A 604 3.44 1.29 -26.56
CA ILE A 604 4.80 1.16 -26.07
C ILE A 604 5.01 2.14 -24.93
N ALA A 605 5.33 1.62 -23.76
CA ALA A 605 5.61 2.41 -22.56
C ALA A 605 7.07 2.86 -22.50
N ALA A 606 8.00 2.01 -22.92
CA ALA A 606 9.42 2.38 -22.98
C ALA A 606 10.19 1.53 -23.99
N ILE A 607 11.27 2.08 -24.51
CA ILE A 607 12.23 1.39 -25.36
C ILE A 607 13.62 1.57 -24.76
N ARG A 608 14.33 0.45 -24.63
CA ARG A 608 15.74 0.43 -24.25
C ARG A 608 16.55 -0.15 -25.40
N VAL A 609 17.54 0.58 -25.88
CA VAL A 609 18.47 0.10 -26.92
C VAL A 609 19.81 -0.19 -26.30
N ASN A 610 20.28 -1.42 -26.46
CA ASN A 610 21.57 -1.89 -25.92
C ASN A 610 22.57 -2.13 -27.04
N GLY A 611 23.86 -2.00 -26.75
CA GLY A 611 24.96 -2.26 -27.69
C GLY A 611 25.35 -1.08 -28.58
N LEU A 612 24.79 0.12 -28.30
CA LEU A 612 25.23 1.38 -28.91
C LEU A 612 26.14 2.15 -27.98
N THR A 613 27.07 2.90 -28.58
CA THR A 613 27.94 3.84 -27.85
C THR A 613 27.38 5.26 -27.92
N GLY A 614 27.82 6.12 -27.00
CA GLY A 614 27.38 7.50 -26.93
C GLY A 614 26.23 7.73 -25.95
N LYS A 615 25.51 8.82 -26.12
CA LYS A 615 24.39 9.23 -25.29
C LYS A 615 23.09 9.09 -26.07
N ALA A 616 21.96 8.93 -25.34
CA ALA A 616 20.64 8.90 -25.96
C ALA A 616 20.37 10.16 -26.82
N SER A 617 20.93 11.31 -26.45
CA SER A 617 20.82 12.55 -27.20
C SER A 617 21.44 12.51 -28.58
N ASP A 618 22.35 11.59 -28.84
CA ASP A 618 23.03 11.47 -30.13
C ASP A 618 22.16 10.76 -31.19
N TYR A 619 21.03 10.22 -30.75
CA TYR A 619 20.15 9.42 -31.58
C TYR A 619 18.72 9.99 -31.58
N LYS A 620 17.96 9.66 -32.61
CA LYS A 620 16.50 9.88 -32.68
C LYS A 620 15.77 8.59 -32.92
N LEU A 621 14.62 8.50 -32.28
CA LEU A 621 13.67 7.42 -32.46
C LEU A 621 12.40 7.96 -33.12
N TYR A 622 11.96 7.29 -34.15
CA TYR A 622 10.75 7.64 -34.88
C TYR A 622 9.72 6.53 -34.78
N ALA A 623 8.47 6.90 -34.73
CA ALA A 623 7.35 6.00 -34.69
C ALA A 623 6.39 6.30 -35.84
N LYS A 624 5.90 5.26 -36.50
CA LYS A 624 4.85 5.38 -37.50
C LYS A 624 3.49 5.47 -36.80
N GLY A 625 2.82 6.57 -37.02
CA GLY A 625 1.49 6.85 -36.48
C GLY A 625 0.35 6.28 -37.30
N THR A 626 -0.88 6.55 -36.87
CA THR A 626 -2.12 6.15 -37.56
C THR A 626 -2.30 6.82 -38.93
N ASP A 627 -1.59 7.92 -39.16
CA ASP A 627 -1.55 8.61 -40.45
C ASP A 627 -0.59 7.96 -41.47
N GLY A 628 0.07 6.87 -41.06
CA GLY A 628 1.03 6.15 -41.87
C GLY A 628 2.37 6.86 -42.05
N GLN A 629 2.58 7.99 -41.38
CA GLN A 629 3.82 8.76 -41.43
C GLN A 629 4.71 8.48 -40.20
N TYR A 630 6.02 8.71 -40.34
CA TYR A 630 6.95 8.63 -39.23
C TYR A 630 7.08 9.98 -38.56
N HIS A 631 6.88 10.01 -37.27
CA HIS A 631 7.06 11.17 -36.42
C HIS A 631 8.10 10.86 -35.32
N ALA A 632 8.73 11.89 -34.77
CA ALA A 632 9.62 11.70 -33.64
C ALA A 632 8.86 10.96 -32.51
N PHE A 633 9.47 9.92 -31.98
CA PHE A 633 8.91 9.15 -30.88
C PHE A 633 8.87 10.00 -29.63
N THR A 634 7.68 10.21 -29.09
CA THR A 634 7.45 11.04 -27.90
C THR A 634 7.33 10.21 -26.61
N GLY A 635 7.39 8.89 -26.73
CA GLY A 635 7.46 7.96 -25.60
C GLY A 635 8.81 7.99 -24.89
N SER A 636 8.94 7.21 -23.85
CA SER A 636 10.20 7.08 -23.11
C SER A 636 11.15 6.10 -23.79
N TRP A 637 12.40 6.52 -23.95
CA TRP A 637 13.44 5.63 -24.46
C TRP A 637 14.83 6.01 -23.95
N SER A 638 15.74 5.06 -23.95
CA SER A 638 17.11 5.25 -23.50
C SER A 638 18.06 4.26 -24.16
N LEU A 639 19.37 4.51 -24.06
CA LEU A 639 20.38 3.55 -24.51
C LEU A 639 20.59 2.39 -23.52
N GLU A 640 20.45 2.63 -22.22
CA GLU A 640 20.69 1.59 -21.23
C GLU A 640 19.56 1.47 -20.21
N ASN A 641 19.07 2.57 -19.73
CA ASN A 641 18.06 2.59 -18.68
C ASN A 641 16.99 3.64 -18.97
N ALA A 642 15.74 3.25 -18.92
CA ALA A 642 14.64 4.20 -18.89
C ALA A 642 14.56 4.82 -17.49
N SER A 643 14.39 6.12 -17.38
CA SER A 643 14.33 6.82 -16.11
C SER A 643 13.02 7.58 -15.95
N GLY A 644 12.52 7.63 -14.71
CA GLY A 644 11.40 8.46 -14.34
C GLY A 644 10.04 8.00 -14.87
N ARG A 645 9.13 8.94 -15.02
CA ARG A 645 7.78 8.70 -15.53
C ARG A 645 7.82 8.22 -16.97
N LEU A 646 7.16 7.11 -17.24
CA LEU A 646 7.08 6.56 -18.58
C LEU A 646 6.01 7.29 -19.38
N ARG A 647 6.32 7.58 -20.64
CA ARG A 647 5.36 8.13 -21.59
C ARG A 647 5.06 7.09 -22.63
N ALA A 648 3.80 6.69 -22.74
CA ALA A 648 3.39 5.69 -23.71
C ALA A 648 2.95 6.32 -25.04
N GLN A 649 3.17 5.60 -26.12
CA GLN A 649 2.74 5.95 -27.46
C GLN A 649 2.26 4.72 -28.20
N LYS A 650 1.11 4.82 -28.91
CA LYS A 650 0.65 3.79 -29.85
C LYS A 650 1.39 3.91 -31.16
N VAL A 651 2.02 2.84 -31.59
CA VAL A 651 2.85 2.83 -32.79
C VAL A 651 2.66 1.53 -33.60
N TYR A 652 2.85 1.62 -34.91
CA TYR A 652 2.86 0.48 -35.82
C TYR A 652 4.27 0.01 -36.15
N GLU A 653 5.24 0.93 -36.11
CA GLU A 653 6.60 0.66 -36.51
C GLU A 653 7.56 1.67 -35.86
N ILE A 654 8.75 1.23 -35.49
CA ILE A 654 9.79 2.06 -34.90
C ILE A 654 11.02 2.03 -35.78
N ARG A 655 11.62 3.19 -35.99
CA ARG A 655 12.91 3.36 -36.66
C ARG A 655 13.88 4.15 -35.80
N PHE A 656 15.14 3.84 -35.93
CA PHE A 656 16.20 4.38 -35.10
C PHE A 656 17.33 4.95 -35.96
N THR A 657 17.80 6.17 -35.70
CA THR A 657 18.82 6.86 -36.47
C THR A 657 19.65 7.82 -35.63
N LEU A 658 20.76 8.35 -36.18
CA LEU A 658 21.48 9.48 -35.59
C LEU A 658 20.62 10.75 -35.62
N GLN A 659 20.95 11.69 -34.71
CA GLN A 659 20.23 12.97 -34.55
C GLN A 659 20.29 13.84 -35.81
N ASP A 660 21.42 13.89 -36.46
CA ASP A 660 21.68 14.66 -37.68
C ASP A 660 21.25 13.94 -38.97
N GLY A 661 20.83 12.67 -38.88
CA GLY A 661 20.36 11.88 -40.00
C GLY A 661 21.46 11.26 -40.82
N GLY A 662 22.63 11.14 -40.47
CA GLY A 662 23.73 10.48 -41.24
C GLY A 662 23.73 8.96 -41.08
N ASP A 663 24.68 8.33 -41.78
CA ASP A 663 25.11 6.97 -41.49
C ASP A 663 25.91 6.95 -40.19
N PHE A 664 25.67 5.97 -39.34
CA PHE A 664 26.44 5.82 -38.10
C PHE A 664 27.24 4.53 -38.11
N ASP A 665 28.45 4.64 -37.62
CA ASP A 665 29.34 3.50 -37.41
C ASP A 665 29.00 2.86 -36.07
N LEU A 666 28.63 1.58 -36.14
CA LEU A 666 28.54 0.77 -34.94
C LEU A 666 29.94 0.50 -34.45
N SER A 667 30.17 0.68 -33.16
CA SER A 667 31.45 0.32 -32.56
C SER A 667 31.86 -1.08 -33.02
N PRO A 668 33.09 -1.28 -33.46
CA PRO A 668 33.59 -2.61 -33.84
C PRO A 668 33.41 -3.66 -32.74
N ASP A 669 33.40 -3.20 -31.49
CA ASP A 669 33.27 -4.03 -30.31
C ASP A 669 31.82 -4.37 -29.96
N ALA A 670 30.83 -3.69 -30.56
CA ALA A 670 29.42 -4.01 -30.34
C ALA A 670 29.08 -5.34 -31.02
N LYS A 671 29.06 -6.41 -30.24
CA LYS A 671 28.73 -7.76 -30.71
C LYS A 671 27.29 -7.84 -31.21
N GLU A 672 26.41 -7.09 -30.58
CA GLU A 672 24.98 -7.15 -30.80
C GLU A 672 24.34 -5.78 -30.51
N VAL A 673 23.35 -5.37 -31.28
CA VAL A 673 22.46 -4.25 -30.97
C VAL A 673 21.08 -4.81 -30.81
N THR A 674 20.49 -4.59 -29.65
CA THR A 674 19.15 -5.08 -29.31
C THR A 674 18.29 -3.98 -28.76
N ALA A 675 16.98 -4.10 -28.96
CA ALA A 675 16.01 -3.26 -28.28
C ALA A 675 15.13 -4.10 -27.35
N SER A 676 14.95 -3.61 -26.15
CA SER A 676 13.95 -4.14 -25.22
C SER A 676 12.76 -3.19 -25.18
N ILE A 677 11.58 -3.70 -25.44
CA ILE A 677 10.36 -2.90 -25.58
C ILE A 677 9.38 -3.27 -24.46
N LEU A 678 9.03 -2.28 -23.65
CA LEU A 678 8.01 -2.42 -22.60
C LEU A 678 6.65 -2.11 -23.23
N LEU A 679 5.75 -3.10 -23.19
CA LEU A 679 4.40 -2.97 -23.72
C LEU A 679 3.39 -2.64 -22.63
N ALA A 680 2.33 -1.93 -23.02
CA ALA A 680 1.16 -1.65 -22.21
C ALA A 680 -0.13 -1.81 -23.04
N ARG A 681 -1.29 -1.90 -22.38
CA ARG A 681 -2.63 -1.94 -23.03
C ARG A 681 -3.08 -0.57 -23.47
#